data_cf48324cc0eb0842aa365e944f6626d0
#
_entry.id   cf48324cc0eb0842aa365e944f6626d0
#
_cell.length_a   1.000
_cell.length_b   1.000
_cell.length_c   1.000
_cell.angle_alpha   90.00
_cell.angle_beta   90.00
_cell.angle_gamma   90.00
#
_symmetry.space_group_name_H-M   'P 1'
#
loop_
_entity.id
_entity.type
_entity.pdbx_description
1 polymer ?
#
loop_
_entity_poly.entity_id
_entity_poly.type
_entity_poly.pdbx_seq_one_letter_code
_entity_poly.pdbx_strand_id
1 'polypeptide(L)'
;MKKSLAIVLMVLCAFSVFAQGQTETAPATTAPVETVKETTTAPVVEKAAPKKMVYATSSFGMKFSPFFAATAYDQEVVDFTQGGLLAADRGGAIIYDGINGETHSYNGTDYYYQGMGSVEVVQNADGTVDYKLQMRDDIKFSDGTPATIDDVIFGIYVLSDPTYDGSSTLYAQPIIGMADYYNSMKYMDALIYGAGVDNTDFSKWTKETQDQFWADLDKAGAAFAQEIVDYCVASYADAYGPSYVGATGDEIRASEGLQVKLGMAMWGFGDYWKEGATSADYWAGIVDAYGGDILEASDTESAGMTIFQHLAVVSDNAYSKLIVAGEDVKSISGIEKTGKYSLTVHMSEFDATSIYNMSFTIVPLHYYGDPALFNGVDSFGFKKGDLSGVRAKTTQPLGCGPYVFESYNNGVVTLKANEYYYTGKPVIDTILFQEATDSDYVPGIIAGTFDVATPSISDATLLAIQDANSNNDLVGDVLTTYLVDYRGYGYIGINANLVNVGGDPASEASKNLRKGIMTLLSVYRETVINSYYGDRASVIQYPISNTSWAAPQPTDEGYQIAYSKDVNGNPIYSAGMNDEQKYEAALQAAIGFFQAAGYTWDGSKFTAAPEGAKMVYEILVPGAGEQDHPAYGIAVGASEALAKIGITLMVNDCTSTTWNNALEANTAELWCAAWQSTVDPDMYQVYHSTNADGKGTNSNHYQIKDDELDALIIAGRTSSDTDFRKATYKQAMEIIMDWGVELPTYQRKDCYVTSSKRIDNSTMPKDMTPYWGWAAEVDTLDVK
;
A
#
# COMPACT_ATOMS: atom_id res chain seq x y z
N MET A 1 24.22 2.02 18.04
CA MET A 1 24.62 1.32 16.80
C MET A 1 24.67 -0.18 17.05
N LYS A 2 23.54 -0.85 17.04
CA LYS A 2 23.39 -2.33 17.06
C LYS A 2 21.94 -2.70 17.37
N LYS A 3 20.98 -2.35 16.55
CA LYS A 3 19.59 -2.76 16.77
C LYS A 3 18.84 -2.77 15.46
N SER A 4 19.03 -3.80 14.67
CA SER A 4 18.17 -4.09 13.52
C SER A 4 18.45 -5.52 13.05
N LEU A 5 18.07 -6.48 13.86
CA LEU A 5 18.03 -7.85 13.39
C LEU A 5 17.02 -8.65 14.22
N ALA A 6 15.78 -8.41 14.05
CA ALA A 6 14.72 -9.35 14.39
C ALA A 6 13.37 -8.72 14.03
N ILE A 7 12.61 -9.38 13.36
CA ILE A 7 11.18 -9.32 13.04
C ILE A 7 10.97 -9.43 11.53
N VAL A 8 10.80 -10.59 11.07
CA VAL A 8 9.71 -11.15 10.24
C VAL A 8 9.99 -12.63 10.06
N LEU A 9 9.32 -13.45 10.78
CA LEU A 9 9.00 -14.84 10.42
C LEU A 9 7.83 -15.29 11.27
N MET A 10 6.66 -15.32 10.71
CA MET A 10 5.56 -16.09 11.25
C MET A 10 4.64 -16.44 10.09
N VAL A 11 4.31 -17.58 9.99
CA VAL A 11 3.59 -18.72 10.45
C VAL A 11 3.34 -19.64 9.28
N LEU A 12 3.96 -20.76 9.28
CA LEU A 12 3.54 -21.95 8.55
C LEU A 12 3.45 -23.07 9.57
N CYS A 13 2.27 -23.33 10.11
CA CYS A 13 2.00 -24.57 10.81
C CYS A 13 1.06 -25.44 9.98
N ALA A 14 1.63 -26.54 9.53
CA ALA A 14 0.94 -27.63 8.91
C ALA A 14 0.03 -28.37 9.89
N PHE A 15 -1.17 -28.72 9.44
CA PHE A 15 -1.89 -29.89 9.97
C PHE A 15 -2.28 -30.82 8.83
N SER A 16 -1.57 -31.93 8.79
CA SER A 16 -1.97 -33.13 8.05
C SER A 16 -2.71 -34.04 9.01
N VAL A 17 -3.93 -34.41 8.74
CA VAL A 17 -4.55 -35.64 9.30
C VAL A 17 -5.46 -36.28 8.27
N PHE A 18 -5.24 -37.55 8.11
CA PHE A 18 -5.93 -38.56 7.34
C PHE A 18 -7.45 -38.66 7.57
N ALA A 19 -8.19 -38.99 6.54
CA ALA A 19 -9.34 -39.84 6.66
C ALA A 19 -9.55 -40.73 5.43
N GLN A 20 -9.48 -42.04 5.65
CA GLN A 20 -9.84 -43.09 4.72
C GLN A 20 -11.35 -43.20 4.54
N GLY A 21 -11.74 -43.59 3.34
CA GLY A 21 -13.10 -43.75 2.94
C GLY A 21 -13.84 -44.99 3.49
N GLN A 22 -15.10 -45.02 3.22
CA GLN A 22 -15.85 -46.23 2.94
C GLN A 22 -17.07 -45.93 2.07
N THR A 23 -17.17 -46.64 1.00
CA THR A 23 -18.33 -46.78 0.11
C THR A 23 -19.39 -47.66 0.75
N GLU A 24 -20.62 -47.21 0.79
CA GLU A 24 -21.78 -48.13 0.91
C GLU A 24 -22.81 -47.78 -0.17
N THR A 25 -23.12 -48.82 -0.93
CA THR A 25 -24.17 -48.92 -1.92
C THR A 25 -25.49 -49.31 -1.26
N ALA A 26 -26.58 -48.64 -1.57
CA ALA A 26 -27.93 -49.10 -1.24
C ALA A 26 -28.83 -49.13 -2.48
N PRO A 27 -29.82 -50.01 -2.55
CA PRO A 27 -30.37 -50.52 -3.80
C PRO A 27 -31.58 -49.73 -4.32
N ALA A 28 -31.75 -49.84 -5.64
CA ALA A 28 -32.85 -49.24 -6.39
C ALA A 28 -34.22 -49.86 -6.05
N THR A 29 -35.21 -49.01 -5.81
CA THR A 29 -36.62 -49.40 -5.76
C THR A 29 -37.36 -48.82 -6.98
N THR A 30 -37.94 -49.71 -7.76
CA THR A 30 -38.83 -49.40 -8.90
C THR A 30 -40.20 -48.98 -8.42
N ALA A 31 -40.73 -47.87 -8.97
CA ALA A 31 -42.14 -47.46 -8.86
C ALA A 31 -42.78 -47.35 -10.22
N PRO A 32 -44.11 -47.44 -10.34
CA PRO A 32 -44.79 -47.86 -11.58
C PRO A 32 -45.04 -46.68 -12.54
N VAL A 33 -45.15 -47.05 -13.82
CA VAL A 33 -45.47 -46.20 -14.92
C VAL A 33 -46.96 -45.80 -14.92
N GLU A 34 -47.25 -44.49 -14.80
CA GLU A 34 -48.56 -43.91 -15.13
C GLU A 34 -48.54 -43.24 -16.51
N THR A 35 -49.52 -43.58 -17.32
CA THR A 35 -49.75 -43.09 -18.66
C THR A 35 -50.23 -41.62 -18.64
N VAL A 36 -49.44 -40.70 -19.20
CA VAL A 36 -49.79 -39.28 -19.32
C VAL A 36 -50.45 -39.01 -20.69
N LYS A 37 -51.61 -38.34 -20.66
CA LYS A 37 -52.32 -37.79 -21.81
C LYS A 37 -51.48 -36.65 -22.42
N GLU A 38 -51.34 -36.63 -23.73
CA GLU A 38 -50.81 -35.50 -24.51
C GLU A 38 -51.65 -34.24 -24.26
N THR A 39 -51.00 -33.26 -23.64
CA THR A 39 -51.46 -31.86 -23.64
C THR A 39 -50.48 -31.08 -24.53
N THR A 40 -50.97 -30.44 -25.58
CA THR A 40 -50.26 -29.52 -26.44
C THR A 40 -49.71 -28.37 -25.60
N THR A 41 -48.41 -28.41 -25.32
CA THR A 41 -47.69 -27.30 -24.68
C THR A 41 -47.30 -26.28 -25.73
N ALA A 42 -47.54 -24.98 -25.41
CA ALA A 42 -46.96 -23.85 -26.09
C ALA A 42 -45.42 -23.97 -26.15
N PRO A 43 -44.72 -23.40 -27.14
CA PRO A 43 -43.27 -23.52 -27.24
C PRO A 43 -42.62 -23.02 -25.94
N VAL A 44 -41.97 -23.92 -25.23
CA VAL A 44 -41.07 -23.57 -24.12
C VAL A 44 -39.94 -22.78 -24.77
N VAL A 45 -39.88 -21.51 -24.49
CA VAL A 45 -38.69 -20.71 -24.76
C VAL A 45 -37.58 -21.33 -23.89
N GLU A 46 -36.69 -22.05 -24.50
CA GLU A 46 -35.54 -22.63 -23.82
C GLU A 46 -34.75 -21.48 -23.16
N LYS A 47 -34.76 -21.38 -21.83
CA LYS A 47 -34.03 -20.37 -21.13
C LYS A 47 -32.57 -20.61 -21.41
N ALA A 48 -31.86 -19.65 -22.00
CA ALA A 48 -30.44 -19.75 -22.28
C ALA A 48 -29.69 -20.19 -21.03
N ALA A 49 -28.66 -21.03 -21.17
CA ALA A 49 -27.86 -21.47 -20.05
C ALA A 49 -27.23 -20.27 -19.32
N PRO A 50 -27.17 -20.27 -17.98
CA PRO A 50 -26.59 -19.16 -17.24
C PRO A 50 -25.12 -18.92 -17.65
N LYS A 51 -24.78 -17.68 -17.94
CA LYS A 51 -23.42 -17.27 -18.30
C LYS A 51 -22.52 -17.29 -17.08
N LYS A 52 -21.34 -17.89 -17.20
CA LYS A 52 -20.39 -18.05 -16.10
C LYS A 52 -18.97 -17.74 -16.56
N MET A 53 -18.22 -17.00 -15.73
CA MET A 53 -16.81 -16.68 -15.89
C MET A 53 -16.00 -17.11 -14.65
N VAL A 54 -14.74 -17.52 -14.84
CA VAL A 54 -13.79 -17.83 -13.77
C VAL A 54 -12.59 -16.90 -13.88
N TYR A 55 -12.39 -16.07 -12.87
CA TYR A 55 -11.23 -15.23 -12.70
C TYR A 55 -10.25 -15.87 -11.72
N ALA A 56 -8.99 -16.04 -12.12
CA ALA A 56 -7.94 -16.54 -11.26
C ALA A 56 -7.30 -15.40 -10.47
N THR A 57 -7.19 -15.55 -9.16
CA THR A 57 -6.60 -14.56 -8.24
C THR A 57 -5.76 -15.24 -7.16
N SER A 58 -4.98 -14.48 -6.41
CA SER A 58 -4.22 -15.01 -5.26
C SER A 58 -5.11 -15.26 -4.04
N SER A 59 -4.50 -15.78 -2.96
CA SER A 59 -5.22 -16.16 -1.74
C SER A 59 -5.85 -14.98 -1.03
N PHE A 60 -7.06 -15.18 -0.52
CA PHE A 60 -7.84 -14.19 0.21
C PHE A 60 -7.47 -14.11 1.69
N GLY A 61 -7.51 -12.89 2.25
CA GLY A 61 -7.52 -12.65 3.69
C GLY A 61 -8.89 -12.86 4.34
N MET A 62 -9.93 -13.14 3.53
CA MET A 62 -11.35 -13.34 3.92
C MET A 62 -11.98 -12.12 4.62
N LYS A 63 -11.49 -10.92 4.33
CA LYS A 63 -12.04 -9.65 4.84
C LYS A 63 -12.73 -8.92 3.68
N PHE A 64 -13.90 -9.39 3.27
CA PHE A 64 -14.63 -8.92 2.10
C PHE A 64 -15.53 -7.70 2.36
N SER A 65 -15.47 -7.13 3.55
CA SER A 65 -16.25 -5.95 3.94
C SER A 65 -15.58 -4.66 3.43
N PRO A 66 -16.35 -3.64 3.01
CA PRO A 66 -15.80 -2.36 2.58
C PRO A 66 -15.04 -1.60 3.68
N PHE A 67 -15.17 -2.04 4.94
CA PHE A 67 -14.50 -1.41 6.08
C PHE A 67 -13.15 -2.04 6.41
N PHE A 68 -12.96 -3.35 6.17
CA PHE A 68 -11.82 -4.10 6.72
C PHE A 68 -11.05 -4.93 5.69
N ALA A 69 -11.31 -4.76 4.39
CA ALA A 69 -10.45 -5.34 3.36
C ALA A 69 -9.01 -4.84 3.53
N ALA A 70 -8.06 -5.77 3.61
CA ALA A 70 -6.66 -5.47 3.92
C ALA A 70 -5.69 -5.90 2.82
N THR A 71 -6.13 -6.80 1.92
CA THR A 71 -5.34 -7.26 0.77
C THR A 71 -5.95 -6.76 -0.53
N ALA A 72 -5.14 -6.65 -1.59
CA ALA A 72 -5.64 -6.30 -2.92
C ALA A 72 -6.70 -7.31 -3.40
N TYR A 73 -6.54 -8.57 -3.07
CA TYR A 73 -7.44 -9.65 -3.49
C TYR A 73 -8.80 -9.62 -2.76
N ASP A 74 -8.80 -9.26 -1.47
CA ASP A 74 -10.06 -8.99 -0.74
C ASP A 74 -10.74 -7.73 -1.31
N GLN A 75 -9.96 -6.71 -1.68
CA GLN A 75 -10.48 -5.48 -2.29
C GLN A 75 -11.14 -5.75 -3.65
N GLU A 76 -10.63 -6.67 -4.47
CA GLU A 76 -11.30 -7.08 -5.72
C GLU A 76 -12.74 -7.57 -5.46
N VAL A 77 -12.99 -8.32 -4.37
CA VAL A 77 -14.35 -8.73 -3.99
C VAL A 77 -15.21 -7.54 -3.55
N VAL A 78 -14.61 -6.59 -2.83
CA VAL A 78 -15.28 -5.35 -2.43
C VAL A 78 -15.69 -4.54 -3.66
N ASP A 79 -14.81 -4.38 -4.64
CA ASP A 79 -15.04 -3.60 -5.85
C ASP A 79 -16.20 -4.16 -6.69
N PHE A 80 -16.41 -5.48 -6.67
CA PHE A 80 -17.54 -6.12 -7.35
C PHE A 80 -18.85 -6.05 -6.56
N THR A 81 -18.81 -5.91 -5.24
CA THR A 81 -20.00 -6.00 -4.39
C THR A 81 -20.48 -4.65 -3.84
N GLN A 82 -19.61 -3.66 -3.81
CA GLN A 82 -19.90 -2.34 -3.26
C GLN A 82 -20.00 -1.28 -4.36
N GLY A 83 -20.55 -0.11 -4.02
CA GLY A 83 -20.60 1.04 -4.92
C GLY A 83 -20.06 2.29 -4.25
N GLY A 84 -19.15 2.99 -4.92
CA GLY A 84 -18.69 4.32 -4.51
C GLY A 84 -19.66 5.41 -4.95
N LEU A 85 -19.78 6.46 -4.13
CA LEU A 85 -20.65 7.58 -4.45
C LEU A 85 -20.19 8.33 -5.71
N LEU A 86 -18.89 8.56 -5.86
CA LEU A 86 -18.32 9.22 -7.03
C LEU A 86 -17.62 8.20 -7.95
N ALA A 87 -17.70 8.46 -9.25
CA ALA A 87 -16.96 7.72 -10.27
C ALA A 87 -15.70 8.47 -10.69
N ALA A 88 -14.78 7.77 -11.33
CA ALA A 88 -13.60 8.35 -11.97
C ALA A 88 -13.56 7.98 -13.45
N ASP A 89 -12.78 8.73 -14.25
CA ASP A 89 -12.51 8.43 -15.64
C ASP A 89 -11.28 7.52 -15.85
N ARG A 90 -10.90 7.27 -17.11
CA ARG A 90 -9.72 6.47 -17.45
C ARG A 90 -8.39 7.06 -16.99
N GLY A 91 -8.34 8.36 -16.73
CA GLY A 91 -7.19 9.04 -16.15
C GLY A 91 -7.17 9.04 -14.61
N GLY A 92 -8.24 8.52 -13.99
CA GLY A 92 -8.44 8.54 -12.54
C GLY A 92 -9.07 9.84 -12.04
N ALA A 93 -9.37 10.83 -12.90
CA ALA A 93 -10.02 12.06 -12.49
C ALA A 93 -11.47 11.82 -12.08
N ILE A 94 -11.91 12.48 -11.00
CA ILE A 94 -13.28 12.38 -10.49
C ILE A 94 -14.26 12.96 -11.52
N ILE A 95 -15.38 12.27 -11.72
CA ILE A 95 -16.54 12.72 -12.48
C ILE A 95 -17.42 13.55 -11.54
N TYR A 96 -17.55 14.84 -11.82
CA TYR A 96 -18.25 15.76 -10.93
C TYR A 96 -19.78 15.66 -11.09
N ASP A 97 -20.27 15.54 -12.31
CA ASP A 97 -21.70 15.35 -12.58
C ASP A 97 -22.03 13.89 -12.96
N GLY A 98 -21.65 12.94 -12.10
CA GLY A 98 -21.85 11.51 -12.36
C GLY A 98 -23.30 11.08 -12.53
N ILE A 99 -24.27 11.80 -11.95
CA ILE A 99 -25.70 11.47 -12.08
C ILE A 99 -26.18 11.71 -13.51
N ASN A 100 -25.86 12.84 -14.12
CA ASN A 100 -26.20 13.16 -15.51
C ASN A 100 -25.17 12.59 -16.50
N GLY A 101 -23.96 12.38 -16.03
CA GLY A 101 -22.83 11.89 -16.79
C GLY A 101 -22.03 12.96 -17.51
N GLU A 102 -20.75 12.67 -17.71
CA GLU A 102 -19.79 13.53 -18.40
C GLU A 102 -19.10 12.78 -19.53
N THR A 103 -18.66 13.53 -20.54
CA THR A 103 -17.84 12.97 -21.62
C THR A 103 -16.43 13.50 -21.52
N HIS A 104 -15.46 12.59 -21.33
CA HIS A 104 -14.03 12.92 -21.30
C HIS A 104 -13.31 12.21 -22.45
N SER A 105 -12.39 12.92 -23.08
CA SER A 105 -11.53 12.36 -24.12
C SER A 105 -10.33 11.64 -23.50
N TYR A 106 -10.08 10.41 -23.95
CA TYR A 106 -8.88 9.67 -23.60
C TYR A 106 -8.29 9.02 -24.87
N ASN A 107 -7.00 9.18 -25.11
CA ASN A 107 -6.30 8.63 -26.26
C ASN A 107 -6.99 8.93 -27.61
N GLY A 108 -7.60 10.14 -27.74
CA GLY A 108 -8.32 10.56 -28.96
C GLY A 108 -9.71 9.96 -29.14
N THR A 109 -10.22 9.23 -28.14
CA THR A 109 -11.59 8.70 -28.12
C THR A 109 -12.39 9.37 -27.01
N ASP A 110 -13.65 9.76 -27.31
CA ASP A 110 -14.56 10.30 -26.32
C ASP A 110 -15.30 9.17 -25.61
N TYR A 111 -15.20 9.17 -24.27
CA TYR A 111 -15.86 8.22 -23.38
C TYR A 111 -16.87 8.93 -22.49
N TYR A 112 -18.06 8.32 -22.36
CA TYR A 112 -19.10 8.80 -21.47
C TYR A 112 -19.06 8.06 -20.16
N TYR A 113 -19.04 8.80 -19.03
CA TYR A 113 -18.96 8.27 -17.67
C TYR A 113 -20.19 8.65 -16.88
N GLN A 114 -20.74 7.69 -16.14
CA GLN A 114 -21.81 7.90 -15.16
C GLN A 114 -21.41 7.30 -13.81
N GLY A 115 -22.02 7.82 -12.73
CA GLY A 115 -21.80 7.35 -11.37
C GLY A 115 -23.06 7.33 -10.53
N MET A 116 -22.92 6.90 -9.28
CA MET A 116 -24.04 6.85 -8.32
C MET A 116 -24.31 8.19 -7.66
N GLY A 117 -23.42 9.17 -7.84
CA GLY A 117 -23.56 10.53 -7.29
C GLY A 117 -22.81 11.58 -8.08
N SER A 118 -23.04 12.82 -7.70
CA SER A 118 -22.38 14.03 -8.22
C SER A 118 -21.82 14.85 -7.05
N VAL A 119 -20.83 15.68 -7.31
CA VAL A 119 -20.20 16.58 -6.33
C VAL A 119 -20.04 17.98 -6.89
N GLU A 120 -20.38 19.00 -6.08
CA GLU A 120 -20.03 20.41 -6.29
C GLU A 120 -19.02 20.83 -5.23
N VAL A 121 -17.90 21.39 -5.64
CA VAL A 121 -16.86 21.89 -4.72
C VAL A 121 -16.94 23.42 -4.66
N VAL A 122 -17.15 23.96 -3.46
CA VAL A 122 -17.27 25.40 -3.24
C VAL A 122 -16.17 25.86 -2.30
N GLN A 123 -15.24 26.66 -2.81
CA GLN A 123 -14.23 27.31 -1.98
C GLN A 123 -14.82 28.62 -1.43
N ASN A 124 -14.88 28.73 -0.10
CA ASN A 124 -15.45 29.88 0.58
C ASN A 124 -14.42 31.01 0.76
N ALA A 125 -14.89 32.25 0.93
CA ALA A 125 -14.03 33.41 1.07
C ALA A 125 -13.17 33.40 2.36
N ASP A 126 -13.52 32.58 3.34
CA ASP A 126 -12.79 32.40 4.61
C ASP A 126 -11.73 31.29 4.55
N GLY A 127 -11.59 30.64 3.38
CA GLY A 127 -10.64 29.55 3.16
C GLY A 127 -11.22 28.14 3.41
N THR A 128 -12.42 28.03 3.94
CA THR A 128 -13.11 26.73 4.09
C THR A 128 -13.61 26.22 2.74
N VAL A 129 -13.90 24.91 2.67
CA VAL A 129 -14.39 24.25 1.45
C VAL A 129 -15.59 23.39 1.74
N ASP A 130 -16.62 23.51 0.91
CA ASP A 130 -17.81 22.67 0.95
C ASP A 130 -17.79 21.67 -0.21
N TYR A 131 -17.83 20.39 0.10
CA TYR A 131 -18.11 19.32 -0.86
C TYR A 131 -19.59 18.96 -0.76
N LYS A 132 -20.39 19.45 -1.72
CA LYS A 132 -21.83 19.18 -1.77
C LYS A 132 -22.07 17.92 -2.61
N LEU A 133 -22.40 16.84 -1.94
CA LEU A 133 -22.59 15.52 -2.52
C LEU A 133 -24.08 15.24 -2.73
N GLN A 134 -24.42 14.80 -3.92
CA GLN A 134 -25.75 14.37 -4.31
C GLN A 134 -25.71 12.91 -4.78
N MET A 135 -26.52 12.03 -4.20
CA MET A 135 -26.69 10.65 -4.59
C MET A 135 -27.93 10.49 -5.50
N ARG A 136 -27.93 9.53 -6.42
CA ARG A 136 -29.10 9.10 -7.19
C ARG A 136 -30.19 8.59 -6.23
N ASP A 137 -31.44 8.75 -6.63
CA ASP A 137 -32.62 8.34 -5.84
C ASP A 137 -33.13 6.92 -6.19
N ASP A 138 -32.54 6.27 -7.20
CA ASP A 138 -32.90 4.95 -7.71
C ASP A 138 -31.95 3.82 -7.28
N ILE A 139 -30.89 4.12 -6.52
CA ILE A 139 -29.94 3.11 -6.02
C ILE A 139 -30.64 2.14 -5.05
N LYS A 140 -30.37 0.86 -5.26
CA LYS A 140 -30.81 -0.22 -4.38
C LYS A 140 -29.63 -1.12 -4.01
N PHE A 141 -29.66 -1.61 -2.78
CA PHE A 141 -28.79 -2.71 -2.39
C PHE A 141 -29.20 -4.03 -3.04
N SER A 142 -28.31 -4.99 -3.03
CA SER A 142 -28.49 -6.30 -3.66
C SER A 142 -29.64 -7.13 -3.07
N ASP A 143 -30.14 -6.77 -1.89
CA ASP A 143 -31.34 -7.33 -1.27
C ASP A 143 -32.64 -6.61 -1.70
N GLY A 144 -32.55 -5.58 -2.54
CA GLY A 144 -33.64 -4.76 -3.04
C GLY A 144 -34.03 -3.58 -2.16
N THR A 145 -33.40 -3.38 -1.01
CA THR A 145 -33.62 -2.23 -0.11
C THR A 145 -33.13 -0.94 -0.78
N PRO A 146 -33.93 0.14 -0.85
CA PRO A 146 -33.47 1.41 -1.40
C PRO A 146 -32.38 2.05 -0.53
N ALA A 147 -31.33 2.56 -1.16
CA ALA A 147 -30.28 3.32 -0.50
C ALA A 147 -30.68 4.79 -0.31
N THR A 148 -30.17 5.42 0.73
CA THR A 148 -30.33 6.84 1.04
C THR A 148 -29.00 7.43 1.50
N ILE A 149 -28.93 8.73 1.68
CA ILE A 149 -27.71 9.38 2.18
C ILE A 149 -27.38 8.96 3.63
N ASP A 150 -28.33 8.41 4.36
CA ASP A 150 -28.10 7.88 5.72
C ASP A 150 -27.14 6.68 5.70
N ASP A 151 -27.15 5.90 4.62
CA ASP A 151 -26.24 4.77 4.40
C ASP A 151 -24.81 5.26 4.17
N VAL A 152 -24.64 6.38 3.49
CA VAL A 152 -23.33 7.04 3.31
C VAL A 152 -22.83 7.62 4.63
N ILE A 153 -23.70 8.36 5.35
CA ILE A 153 -23.38 8.95 6.66
C ILE A 153 -22.98 7.86 7.65
N PHE A 154 -23.71 6.74 7.70
CA PHE A 154 -23.35 5.59 8.52
C PHE A 154 -21.92 5.11 8.22
N GLY A 155 -21.57 4.96 6.94
CA GLY A 155 -20.23 4.56 6.51
C GLY A 155 -19.15 5.54 6.97
N ILE A 156 -19.38 6.86 6.84
CA ILE A 156 -18.48 7.89 7.33
C ILE A 156 -18.21 7.73 8.83
N TYR A 157 -19.25 7.53 9.64
CA TYR A 157 -19.10 7.39 11.09
C TYR A 157 -18.42 6.07 11.51
N VAL A 158 -18.60 4.97 10.76
CA VAL A 158 -17.83 3.73 10.98
C VAL A 158 -16.36 3.96 10.76
N LEU A 159 -15.97 4.62 9.64
CA LEU A 159 -14.56 4.92 9.31
C LEU A 159 -13.93 5.98 10.24
N SER A 160 -14.75 6.75 10.93
CA SER A 160 -14.31 7.80 11.86
C SER A 160 -14.42 7.38 13.34
N ASP A 161 -14.86 6.15 13.62
CA ASP A 161 -14.97 5.66 15.00
C ASP A 161 -13.58 5.46 15.61
N PRO A 162 -13.36 5.87 16.89
CA PRO A 162 -12.06 5.68 17.57
C PRO A 162 -11.58 4.24 17.66
N THR A 163 -12.46 3.24 17.47
CA THR A 163 -12.11 1.80 17.46
C THR A 163 -11.87 1.24 16.05
N TYR A 164 -11.96 2.10 15.01
CA TYR A 164 -11.69 1.65 13.66
C TYR A 164 -10.19 1.37 13.46
N ASP A 165 -9.88 0.16 13.02
CA ASP A 165 -8.51 -0.36 12.79
C ASP A 165 -8.31 -0.89 11.38
N GLY A 166 -9.18 -0.49 10.45
CA GLY A 166 -8.99 -0.78 9.03
C GLY A 166 -8.02 0.19 8.36
N SER A 167 -7.87 0.07 7.04
CA SER A 167 -6.88 0.82 6.25
C SER A 167 -7.27 2.27 5.92
N SER A 168 -8.53 2.70 6.18
CA SER A 168 -8.96 4.07 5.88
C SER A 168 -8.38 5.08 6.86
N THR A 169 -7.90 6.21 6.33
CA THR A 169 -7.39 7.36 7.09
C THR A 169 -8.35 8.56 7.08
N LEU A 170 -9.65 8.31 6.88
CA LEU A 170 -10.67 9.37 6.82
C LEU A 170 -10.65 10.29 8.06
N TYR A 171 -10.36 9.74 9.24
CA TYR A 171 -10.25 10.49 10.48
C TYR A 171 -9.16 11.56 10.49
N ALA A 172 -8.18 11.48 9.57
CA ALA A 172 -7.09 12.45 9.43
C ALA A 172 -7.43 13.59 8.45
N GLN A 173 -8.57 13.51 7.74
CA GLN A 173 -8.98 14.56 6.82
C GLN A 173 -9.39 15.84 7.59
N PRO A 174 -9.17 17.04 7.02
CA PRO A 174 -9.47 18.30 7.67
C PRO A 174 -10.99 18.64 7.69
N ILE A 175 -11.82 17.63 7.91
CA ILE A 175 -13.27 17.78 8.08
C ILE A 175 -13.53 18.49 9.42
N ILE A 176 -14.32 19.55 9.43
CA ILE A 176 -14.59 20.34 10.63
C ILE A 176 -15.22 19.46 11.72
N GLY A 177 -14.60 19.44 12.91
CA GLY A 177 -15.05 18.63 14.05
C GLY A 177 -14.68 17.14 14.00
N MET A 178 -13.98 16.67 12.97
CA MET A 178 -13.50 15.28 12.85
C MET A 178 -12.52 14.92 13.97
N ALA A 179 -11.50 15.74 14.16
CA ALA A 179 -10.50 15.51 15.21
C ALA A 179 -11.13 15.51 16.61
N ASP A 180 -12.09 16.42 16.86
CA ASP A 180 -12.80 16.49 18.14
C ASP A 180 -13.63 15.23 18.36
N TYR A 181 -14.35 14.76 17.34
CA TYR A 181 -15.10 13.51 17.40
C TYR A 181 -14.22 12.30 17.66
N TYR A 182 -13.17 12.12 16.84
CA TYR A 182 -12.26 10.98 16.91
C TYR A 182 -11.52 10.93 18.26
N ASN A 183 -11.00 12.05 18.75
CA ASN A 183 -10.23 12.15 19.98
C ASN A 183 -11.08 12.28 21.26
N SER A 184 -12.41 12.40 21.17
CA SER A 184 -13.28 12.54 22.35
C SER A 184 -13.36 11.27 23.20
N MET A 185 -12.98 10.11 22.66
CA MET A 185 -12.79 8.86 23.40
C MET A 185 -11.36 8.35 23.24
N LYS A 186 -10.83 7.80 24.32
CA LYS A 186 -9.52 7.14 24.32
C LYS A 186 -9.58 5.89 25.18
N TYR A 187 -8.66 4.97 24.92
CA TYR A 187 -8.50 3.80 25.77
C TYR A 187 -8.12 4.22 27.19
N MET A 188 -8.68 3.54 28.17
CA MET A 188 -8.48 3.87 29.60
C MET A 188 -7.02 3.70 30.01
N ASP A 189 -6.29 2.71 29.47
CA ASP A 189 -4.88 2.50 29.68
C ASP A 189 -4.05 3.72 29.25
N ALA A 190 -4.27 4.24 28.04
CA ALA A 190 -3.60 5.43 27.54
C ALA A 190 -3.92 6.68 28.38
N LEU A 191 -5.15 6.80 28.88
CA LEU A 191 -5.54 7.93 29.73
C LEU A 191 -4.91 7.85 31.12
N ILE A 192 -4.88 6.66 31.77
CA ILE A 192 -4.22 6.47 33.07
C ILE A 192 -2.71 6.70 32.94
N TYR A 193 -2.09 6.14 31.87
CA TYR A 193 -0.67 6.32 31.61
C TYR A 193 -0.31 7.79 31.40
N GLY A 194 -1.08 8.49 30.55
CA GLY A 194 -0.85 9.92 30.27
C GLY A 194 -1.11 10.83 31.50
N ALA A 195 -1.97 10.44 32.40
CA ALA A 195 -2.20 11.16 33.66
C ALA A 195 -1.04 11.01 34.67
N GLY A 196 -0.27 9.93 34.55
CA GLY A 196 0.88 9.65 35.40
C GLY A 196 0.54 9.00 36.74
N VAL A 197 1.58 8.43 37.40
CA VAL A 197 1.44 7.72 38.68
C VAL A 197 0.96 8.63 39.81
N ASP A 198 1.33 9.92 39.76
CA ASP A 198 0.99 10.92 40.79
C ASP A 198 -0.35 11.63 40.55
N ASN A 199 -1.15 11.16 39.55
CA ASN A 199 -2.46 11.74 39.26
C ASN A 199 -3.39 11.67 40.49
N THR A 200 -4.07 12.78 40.76
CA THR A 200 -5.04 12.93 41.85
C THR A 200 -6.46 13.20 41.36
N ASP A 201 -6.68 13.30 40.03
CA ASP A 201 -8.01 13.39 39.44
C ASP A 201 -8.54 11.99 39.14
N PHE A 202 -9.56 11.59 39.88
CA PHE A 202 -10.23 10.30 39.74
C PHE A 202 -11.65 10.43 39.18
N SER A 203 -11.90 11.48 38.39
CA SER A 203 -13.22 11.70 37.78
C SER A 203 -13.60 10.64 36.72
N LYS A 204 -12.62 9.98 36.13
CA LYS A 204 -12.80 8.99 35.03
C LYS A 204 -12.54 7.54 35.45
N TRP A 205 -11.78 7.32 36.50
CA TRP A 205 -11.50 6.01 37.12
C TRP A 205 -11.25 6.19 38.61
N THR A 206 -11.21 5.12 39.36
CA THR A 206 -10.95 5.19 40.81
C THR A 206 -9.45 5.17 41.12
N LYS A 207 -9.07 5.62 42.32
CA LYS A 207 -7.68 5.52 42.76
C LYS A 207 -7.21 4.05 42.77
N GLU A 208 -8.05 3.14 43.21
CA GLU A 208 -7.75 1.71 43.20
C GLU A 208 -7.47 1.18 41.81
N THR A 209 -8.24 1.65 40.80
CA THR A 209 -7.99 1.30 39.39
C THR A 209 -6.63 1.82 38.92
N GLN A 210 -6.26 3.04 39.28
CA GLN A 210 -4.95 3.61 38.94
C GLN A 210 -3.80 2.85 39.60
N ASP A 211 -3.90 2.61 40.90
CA ASP A 211 -2.88 1.87 41.64
C ASP A 211 -2.65 0.47 41.07
N GLN A 212 -3.76 -0.21 40.72
CA GLN A 212 -3.70 -1.53 40.09
C GLN A 212 -3.12 -1.48 38.68
N PHE A 213 -3.46 -0.45 37.90
CA PHE A 213 -2.91 -0.26 36.55
C PHE A 213 -1.36 -0.21 36.56
N TRP A 214 -0.78 0.59 37.46
CA TRP A 214 0.67 0.70 37.55
C TRP A 214 1.32 -0.60 38.00
N ALA A 215 0.70 -1.31 38.94
CA ALA A 215 1.17 -2.62 39.39
C ALA A 215 1.07 -3.70 38.27
N ASP A 216 0.07 -3.61 37.41
CA ASP A 216 -0.09 -4.53 36.29
C ASP A 216 0.82 -4.13 35.11
N LEU A 217 1.11 -2.84 34.94
CA LEU A 217 2.09 -2.35 33.96
C LEU A 217 3.50 -2.85 34.28
N ASP A 218 3.90 -2.91 35.55
CA ASP A 218 5.18 -3.50 35.97
C ASP A 218 5.25 -5.00 35.60
N LYS A 219 4.14 -5.74 35.81
CA LYS A 219 4.06 -7.16 35.40
C LYS A 219 4.07 -7.31 33.89
N ALA A 220 3.38 -6.41 33.17
CA ALA A 220 3.40 -6.39 31.71
C ALA A 220 4.80 -6.14 31.16
N GLY A 221 5.58 -5.25 31.79
CA GLY A 221 6.98 -5.03 31.45
C GLY A 221 7.86 -6.27 31.62
N ALA A 222 7.65 -7.02 32.72
CA ALA A 222 8.34 -8.29 32.91
C ALA A 222 7.93 -9.33 31.85
N ALA A 223 6.66 -9.37 31.47
CA ALA A 223 6.16 -10.25 30.40
C ALA A 223 6.71 -9.85 29.02
N PHE A 224 6.79 -8.56 28.74
CA PHE A 224 7.40 -8.01 27.51
C PHE A 224 8.86 -8.45 27.38
N ALA A 225 9.65 -8.26 28.42
CA ALA A 225 11.05 -8.70 28.43
C ALA A 225 11.17 -10.23 28.34
N GLN A 226 10.22 -11.00 28.92
CA GLN A 226 10.19 -12.45 28.80
C GLN A 226 9.91 -12.91 27.36
N GLU A 227 9.06 -12.22 26.60
CA GLU A 227 8.82 -12.52 25.18
C GLU A 227 10.10 -12.38 24.37
N ILE A 228 10.91 -11.34 24.61
CA ILE A 228 12.23 -11.18 23.98
C ILE A 228 13.16 -12.35 24.37
N VAL A 229 13.16 -12.73 25.64
CA VAL A 229 13.98 -13.87 26.12
C VAL A 229 13.57 -15.14 25.41
N ASP A 230 12.27 -15.44 25.35
CA ASP A 230 11.75 -16.64 24.72
C ASP A 230 12.09 -16.68 23.22
N TYR A 231 11.96 -15.56 22.52
CA TYR A 231 12.38 -15.44 21.14
C TYR A 231 13.87 -15.71 20.96
N CYS A 232 14.73 -15.13 21.80
CA CYS A 232 16.17 -15.32 21.70
C CYS A 232 16.58 -16.76 22.02
N VAL A 233 15.92 -17.41 22.99
CA VAL A 233 16.18 -18.81 23.32
C VAL A 233 15.78 -19.73 22.17
N ALA A 234 14.61 -19.49 21.58
CA ALA A 234 14.13 -20.29 20.44
C ALA A 234 15.03 -20.14 19.21
N SER A 235 15.48 -18.92 18.92
CA SER A 235 16.17 -18.59 17.65
C SER A 235 17.70 -18.71 17.75
N TYR A 236 18.29 -18.48 18.93
CA TYR A 236 19.74 -18.23 19.03
C TYR A 236 20.48 -19.10 20.05
N ALA A 237 19.81 -19.86 20.92
CA ALA A 237 20.47 -20.61 21.99
C ALA A 237 21.54 -21.58 21.49
N ASP A 238 21.26 -22.34 20.43
CA ASP A 238 22.20 -23.32 19.89
C ASP A 238 23.36 -22.69 19.10
N ALA A 239 23.07 -21.67 18.30
CA ALA A 239 24.05 -21.06 17.42
C ALA A 239 24.98 -20.07 18.14
N TYR A 240 24.44 -19.31 19.10
CA TYR A 240 25.14 -18.18 19.74
C TYR A 240 25.35 -18.33 21.26
N GLY A 241 24.68 -19.27 21.91
CA GLY A 241 24.81 -19.52 23.33
C GLY A 241 26.26 -19.64 23.82
N PRO A 242 27.11 -20.48 23.19
CA PRO A 242 28.52 -20.63 23.59
C PRO A 242 29.32 -19.31 23.50
N SER A 243 29.02 -18.47 22.50
CA SER A 243 29.77 -17.23 22.25
C SER A 243 29.34 -16.06 23.13
N TYR A 244 28.06 -15.96 23.49
CA TYR A 244 27.49 -14.81 24.20
C TYR A 244 27.33 -15.06 25.71
N VAL A 245 26.98 -16.28 26.12
CA VAL A 245 26.76 -16.60 27.54
C VAL A 245 27.67 -17.68 28.07
N GLY A 246 28.44 -18.35 27.21
CA GLY A 246 29.41 -19.40 27.60
C GLY A 246 28.76 -20.74 27.97
N ALA A 247 27.55 -21.02 27.44
CA ALA A 247 26.76 -22.22 27.72
C ALA A 247 26.18 -22.82 26.43
N THR A 248 25.93 -24.12 26.41
CA THR A 248 25.24 -24.80 25.29
C THR A 248 23.76 -24.46 25.27
N GLY A 249 23.10 -24.66 24.13
CA GLY A 249 21.67 -24.41 24.00
C GLY A 249 20.82 -25.21 25.00
N ASP A 250 21.22 -26.46 25.33
CA ASP A 250 20.53 -27.27 26.32
C ASP A 250 20.69 -26.73 27.75
N GLU A 251 21.89 -26.26 28.12
CA GLU A 251 22.14 -25.60 29.41
C GLU A 251 21.35 -24.29 29.54
N ILE A 252 21.23 -23.53 28.45
CA ILE A 252 20.45 -22.30 28.43
C ILE A 252 18.99 -22.61 28.67
N ARG A 253 18.40 -23.55 27.88
CA ARG A 253 17.00 -23.97 28.05
C ARG A 253 16.66 -24.53 29.42
N ALA A 254 17.65 -25.06 30.13
CA ALA A 254 17.50 -25.60 31.49
C ALA A 254 17.65 -24.56 32.62
N SER A 255 18.00 -23.31 32.31
CA SER A 255 18.32 -22.29 33.32
C SER A 255 17.72 -20.92 32.97
N GLU A 256 16.69 -20.47 33.72
CA GLU A 256 16.07 -19.16 33.54
C GLU A 256 17.10 -18.01 33.52
N GLY A 257 18.08 -18.03 34.43
CA GLY A 257 19.12 -17.00 34.49
C GLY A 257 20.02 -16.96 33.24
N LEU A 258 20.31 -18.13 32.62
CA LEU A 258 21.01 -18.19 31.33
C LEU A 258 20.15 -17.73 30.18
N GLN A 259 18.85 -18.01 30.21
CA GLN A 259 17.87 -17.54 29.19
C GLN A 259 17.80 -16.02 29.21
N VAL A 260 17.60 -15.40 30.37
CA VAL A 260 17.60 -13.94 30.54
C VAL A 260 18.94 -13.35 30.09
N LYS A 261 20.07 -13.96 30.47
CA LYS A 261 21.39 -13.53 30.02
C LYS A 261 21.53 -13.55 28.51
N LEU A 262 21.05 -14.59 27.86
CA LEU A 262 21.08 -14.70 26.41
C LEU A 262 20.19 -13.62 25.77
N GLY A 263 18.94 -13.44 26.25
CA GLY A 263 18.04 -12.42 25.80
C GLY A 263 18.66 -11.02 25.86
N MET A 264 19.17 -10.63 27.02
CA MET A 264 19.84 -9.33 27.20
C MET A 264 21.06 -9.17 26.26
N ALA A 265 21.90 -10.20 26.14
CA ALA A 265 23.09 -10.14 25.30
C ALA A 265 22.79 -10.05 23.82
N MET A 266 21.81 -10.82 23.35
CA MET A 266 21.42 -10.87 21.94
C MET A 266 20.66 -9.62 21.51
N TRP A 267 19.85 -9.03 22.41
CA TRP A 267 19.06 -7.85 22.11
C TRP A 267 19.79 -6.51 22.31
N GLY A 268 21.07 -6.57 22.76
CA GLY A 268 21.91 -5.38 22.92
C GLY A 268 21.92 -4.78 24.35
N PHE A 269 21.34 -5.46 25.33
CA PHE A 269 21.27 -5.03 26.74
C PHE A 269 22.23 -5.81 27.65
N GLY A 270 23.26 -6.45 27.10
CA GLY A 270 24.21 -7.25 27.85
C GLY A 270 24.90 -6.50 29.00
N ASP A 271 25.09 -5.18 28.88
CA ASP A 271 25.70 -4.33 29.89
C ASP A 271 24.82 -4.15 31.14
N TYR A 272 23.51 -4.39 31.03
CA TYR A 272 22.56 -4.35 32.15
C TYR A 272 22.45 -5.69 32.90
N TRP A 273 23.07 -6.75 32.37
CA TRP A 273 23.00 -8.06 33.02
C TRP A 273 23.78 -8.12 34.32
N LYS A 274 23.18 -8.71 35.34
CA LYS A 274 23.79 -9.04 36.63
C LYS A 274 23.42 -10.47 37.04
N GLU A 275 24.21 -11.10 37.91
CA GLU A 275 23.89 -12.43 38.39
C GLU A 275 22.52 -12.43 39.12
N GLY A 276 21.65 -13.36 38.78
CA GLY A 276 20.29 -13.44 39.31
C GLY A 276 19.30 -12.46 38.69
N ALA A 277 19.65 -11.78 37.57
CA ALA A 277 18.72 -10.92 36.83
C ALA A 277 17.50 -11.71 36.34
N THR A 278 16.34 -11.12 36.49
CA THR A 278 15.03 -11.60 36.05
C THR A 278 14.54 -10.82 34.80
N SER A 279 13.43 -11.26 34.21
CA SER A 279 12.78 -10.50 33.11
C SER A 279 12.32 -9.11 33.58
N ALA A 280 11.98 -8.93 34.87
CA ALA A 280 11.67 -7.61 35.43
C ALA A 280 12.92 -6.70 35.50
N ASP A 281 14.10 -7.25 35.88
CA ASP A 281 15.36 -6.52 35.83
C ASP A 281 15.73 -6.17 34.37
N TYR A 282 15.43 -7.06 33.45
CA TYR A 282 15.66 -6.82 32.02
C TYR A 282 14.77 -5.68 31.51
N TRP A 283 13.48 -5.70 31.83
CA TRP A 283 12.57 -4.59 31.49
C TRP A 283 13.04 -3.27 32.05
N ALA A 284 13.44 -3.25 33.32
CA ALA A 284 14.03 -2.04 33.97
C ALA A 284 15.26 -1.53 33.22
N GLY A 285 16.12 -2.44 32.73
CA GLY A 285 17.28 -2.08 31.90
C GLY A 285 16.88 -1.52 30.52
N ILE A 286 15.83 -2.06 29.89
CA ILE A 286 15.29 -1.51 28.66
C ILE A 286 14.79 -0.07 28.92
N VAL A 287 13.92 0.14 29.89
CA VAL A 287 13.35 1.46 30.21
C VAL A 287 14.44 2.47 30.58
N ASP A 288 15.48 2.08 31.33
CA ASP A 288 16.62 2.96 31.67
C ASP A 288 17.39 3.40 30.42
N ALA A 289 17.59 2.49 29.44
CA ALA A 289 18.26 2.80 28.18
C ALA A 289 17.48 3.82 27.32
N TYR A 290 16.16 3.93 27.50
CA TYR A 290 15.28 4.91 26.86
C TYR A 290 14.95 6.10 27.78
N GLY A 291 15.72 6.34 28.82
CA GLY A 291 15.56 7.50 29.71
C GLY A 291 14.22 7.52 30.46
N GLY A 292 13.56 6.38 30.60
CA GLY A 292 12.27 6.23 31.28
C GLY A 292 11.06 6.30 30.34
N ASP A 293 11.24 6.48 29.02
CA ASP A 293 10.16 6.47 28.05
C ASP A 293 9.75 5.02 27.73
N ILE A 294 8.69 4.58 28.40
CA ILE A 294 8.15 3.21 28.27
C ILE A 294 7.55 2.97 26.87
N LEU A 295 6.96 3.98 26.26
CA LEU A 295 6.34 3.84 24.93
C LEU A 295 7.40 3.70 23.85
N GLU A 296 8.39 4.59 23.83
CA GLU A 296 9.52 4.49 22.90
C GLU A 296 10.28 3.16 23.09
N ALA A 297 10.51 2.75 24.34
CA ALA A 297 11.12 1.47 24.67
C ALA A 297 10.31 0.28 24.12
N SER A 298 8.98 0.31 24.29
CA SER A 298 8.09 -0.74 23.80
C SER A 298 8.03 -0.78 22.28
N ASP A 299 7.88 0.36 21.64
CA ASP A 299 7.74 0.42 20.18
C ASP A 299 9.04 -0.01 19.46
N THR A 300 10.21 0.29 20.08
CA THR A 300 11.51 -0.05 19.50
C THR A 300 11.93 -1.50 19.78
N GLU A 301 11.65 -2.03 20.98
CA GLU A 301 12.23 -3.29 21.46
C GLU A 301 11.24 -4.47 21.42
N SER A 302 10.01 -4.29 20.94
CA SER A 302 9.02 -5.35 20.87
C SER A 302 9.50 -6.56 20.06
N ALA A 303 9.40 -7.76 20.62
CA ALA A 303 9.61 -9.01 19.90
C ALA A 303 8.34 -9.51 19.18
N GLY A 304 7.17 -8.97 19.52
CA GLY A 304 5.87 -9.33 18.94
C GLY A 304 4.74 -8.47 19.48
N MET A 305 4.64 -8.31 20.81
CA MET A 305 3.58 -7.52 21.45
C MET A 305 4.14 -6.23 22.07
N THR A 306 3.39 -5.13 21.95
CA THR A 306 3.66 -3.88 22.66
C THR A 306 3.40 -4.00 24.16
N ILE A 307 3.88 -3.04 24.94
CA ILE A 307 3.67 -3.01 26.41
C ILE A 307 2.18 -2.99 26.78
N PHE A 308 1.34 -2.27 26.02
CA PHE A 308 -0.11 -2.24 26.29
C PHE A 308 -0.82 -3.52 25.85
N GLN A 309 -0.32 -4.24 24.87
CA GLN A 309 -0.83 -5.58 24.55
C GLN A 309 -0.49 -6.58 25.67
N HIS A 310 0.73 -6.54 26.22
CA HIS A 310 1.07 -7.31 27.42
C HIS A 310 0.22 -6.91 28.63
N LEU A 311 -0.01 -5.60 28.82
CA LEU A 311 -0.90 -5.11 29.88
C LEU A 311 -2.32 -5.66 29.75
N ALA A 312 -2.85 -5.69 28.52
CA ALA A 312 -4.17 -6.25 28.25
C ALA A 312 -4.25 -7.74 28.65
N VAL A 313 -3.21 -8.52 28.31
CA VAL A 313 -3.12 -9.93 28.72
C VAL A 313 -3.02 -10.09 30.24
N VAL A 314 -2.09 -9.36 30.87
CA VAL A 314 -1.85 -9.44 32.33
C VAL A 314 -3.07 -9.01 33.16
N SER A 315 -3.82 -8.03 32.68
CA SER A 315 -4.97 -7.47 33.37
C SER A 315 -6.31 -8.09 32.96
N ASP A 316 -6.32 -9.10 32.09
CA ASP A 316 -7.53 -9.64 31.46
C ASP A 316 -8.41 -8.53 30.82
N ASN A 317 -7.78 -7.65 30.05
CA ASN A 317 -8.40 -6.52 29.35
C ASN A 317 -9.09 -5.48 30.28
N ALA A 318 -8.72 -5.40 31.54
CA ALA A 318 -9.36 -4.51 32.51
C ALA A 318 -9.33 -3.03 32.09
N TYR A 319 -8.28 -2.63 31.37
CA TYR A 319 -8.04 -1.24 30.93
C TYR A 319 -8.26 -1.03 29.43
N SER A 320 -8.48 -2.10 28.66
CA SER A 320 -8.69 -2.07 27.21
C SER A 320 -10.14 -1.68 26.87
N LYS A 321 -10.62 -0.60 27.43
CA LYS A 321 -11.95 -0.05 27.16
C LYS A 321 -11.87 1.43 26.85
N LEU A 322 -12.68 1.86 25.89
CA LEU A 322 -12.83 3.26 25.55
C LEU A 322 -13.66 3.99 26.59
N ILE A 323 -13.18 5.14 27.00
CA ILE A 323 -13.89 6.07 27.88
C ILE A 323 -13.80 7.49 27.30
N VAL A 324 -14.74 8.35 27.69
CA VAL A 324 -14.76 9.75 27.29
C VAL A 324 -13.51 10.45 27.82
N ALA A 325 -12.70 10.98 26.90
CA ALA A 325 -11.40 11.61 27.23
C ALA A 325 -11.56 13.05 27.73
N GLY A 326 -12.50 13.81 27.15
CA GLY A 326 -12.81 15.19 27.48
C GLY A 326 -14.32 15.44 27.43
N GLU A 327 -14.77 16.36 26.56
CA GLU A 327 -16.19 16.51 26.26
C GLU A 327 -16.66 15.32 25.40
N ASP A 328 -17.89 14.87 25.62
CA ASP A 328 -18.51 13.81 24.83
C ASP A 328 -19.01 14.36 23.48
N VAL A 329 -18.10 14.46 22.50
CA VAL A 329 -18.43 14.90 21.14
C VAL A 329 -19.15 13.77 20.41
N LYS A 330 -20.43 13.94 20.13
CA LYS A 330 -21.30 12.90 19.59
C LYS A 330 -21.39 12.89 18.08
N SER A 331 -21.05 14.00 17.42
CA SER A 331 -21.14 14.13 15.96
C SER A 331 -19.97 14.94 15.39
N ILE A 332 -19.70 14.73 14.10
CA ILE A 332 -18.73 15.48 13.31
C ILE A 332 -19.47 16.68 12.73
N SER A 333 -19.18 17.88 13.22
CA SER A 333 -19.93 19.10 12.86
C SER A 333 -19.81 19.46 11.36
N GLY A 334 -18.77 19.01 10.70
CA GLY A 334 -18.57 19.17 9.26
C GLY A 334 -19.33 18.20 8.37
N ILE A 335 -20.12 17.26 8.92
CA ILE A 335 -20.97 16.36 8.14
C ILE A 335 -22.42 16.82 8.27
N GLU A 336 -22.93 17.50 7.25
CA GLU A 336 -24.29 18.05 7.23
C GLU A 336 -25.20 17.26 6.26
N LYS A 337 -26.24 16.60 6.78
CA LYS A 337 -27.30 16.02 5.94
C LYS A 337 -28.20 17.14 5.40
N THR A 338 -28.12 17.42 4.10
CA THR A 338 -28.89 18.50 3.45
C THR A 338 -30.20 18.01 2.81
N GLY A 339 -30.36 16.68 2.62
CA GLY A 339 -31.57 16.11 2.06
C GLY A 339 -31.62 14.58 2.21
N LYS A 340 -32.63 13.94 1.63
CA LYS A 340 -32.76 12.47 1.65
C LYS A 340 -31.64 11.78 0.89
N TYR A 341 -31.10 12.44 -0.13
CA TYR A 341 -30.08 11.93 -1.05
C TYR A 341 -28.90 12.89 -1.16
N SER A 342 -28.72 13.81 -0.19
CA SER A 342 -27.63 14.80 -0.27
C SER A 342 -27.04 15.07 1.10
N LEU A 343 -25.74 15.32 1.11
CA LEU A 343 -24.98 15.80 2.26
C LEU A 343 -23.96 16.85 1.81
N THR A 344 -23.53 17.69 2.73
CA THR A 344 -22.37 18.57 2.55
C THR A 344 -21.29 18.16 3.54
N VAL A 345 -20.04 18.05 3.04
CA VAL A 345 -18.85 17.89 3.87
C VAL A 345 -18.13 19.22 3.93
N HIS A 346 -18.04 19.80 5.13
CA HIS A 346 -17.36 21.06 5.38
C HIS A 346 -15.94 20.81 5.82
N MET A 347 -14.97 21.34 5.07
CA MET A 347 -13.55 21.23 5.39
C MET A 347 -12.99 22.58 5.85
N SER A 348 -12.04 22.54 6.79
CA SER A 348 -11.39 23.75 7.32
C SER A 348 -10.46 24.43 6.33
N GLU A 349 -10.01 23.69 5.30
CA GLU A 349 -9.09 24.18 4.27
C GLU A 349 -9.26 23.36 2.98
N PHE A 350 -8.77 23.90 1.86
CA PHE A 350 -8.71 23.19 0.59
C PHE A 350 -7.47 22.30 0.54
N ASP A 351 -7.68 21.02 0.26
CA ASP A 351 -6.65 20.06 -0.11
C ASP A 351 -7.12 19.33 -1.38
N ALA A 352 -6.32 19.39 -2.43
CA ALA A 352 -6.66 18.81 -3.74
C ALA A 352 -6.82 17.28 -3.70
N THR A 353 -6.22 16.62 -2.71
CA THR A 353 -6.37 15.16 -2.52
C THR A 353 -7.71 14.78 -1.88
N SER A 354 -8.35 15.72 -1.21
CA SER A 354 -9.59 15.47 -0.46
C SER A 354 -10.75 15.01 -1.34
N ILE A 355 -10.81 15.43 -2.60
CA ILE A 355 -11.88 15.03 -3.53
C ILE A 355 -11.95 13.51 -3.70
N TYR A 356 -10.80 12.82 -3.68
CA TYR A 356 -10.74 11.35 -3.81
C TYR A 356 -11.30 10.65 -2.57
N ASN A 357 -11.23 11.29 -1.40
CA ASN A 357 -11.82 10.78 -0.16
C ASN A 357 -13.33 11.03 -0.08
N MET A 358 -13.89 11.87 -0.98
CA MET A 358 -15.35 12.09 -1.05
C MET A 358 -16.10 10.99 -1.81
N SER A 359 -15.42 10.05 -2.44
CA SER A 359 -16.06 8.86 -3.04
C SER A 359 -16.41 7.82 -1.96
N PHE A 360 -17.22 8.25 -0.98
CA PHE A 360 -17.68 7.36 0.08
C PHE A 360 -18.40 6.14 -0.47
N THR A 361 -18.13 4.98 0.10
CA THR A 361 -18.89 3.76 -0.23
C THR A 361 -20.32 3.88 0.31
N ILE A 362 -21.30 3.50 -0.51
CA ILE A 362 -22.72 3.43 -0.11
C ILE A 362 -22.93 2.09 0.59
N VAL A 363 -23.00 2.08 1.91
CA VAL A 363 -23.04 0.84 2.72
C VAL A 363 -24.34 0.70 3.48
N PRO A 364 -25.02 -0.47 3.41
CA PRO A 364 -26.36 -0.62 3.98
C PRO A 364 -26.36 -0.57 5.52
N LEU A 365 -26.87 0.53 6.06
CA LEU A 365 -27.12 0.74 7.49
C LEU A 365 -27.92 -0.42 8.10
N HIS A 366 -28.95 -0.90 7.41
CA HIS A 366 -29.82 -1.97 7.90
C HIS A 366 -29.11 -3.33 8.01
N TYR A 367 -27.96 -3.50 7.37
CA TYR A 367 -27.19 -4.74 7.38
C TYR A 367 -25.98 -4.69 8.32
N TYR A 368 -25.16 -3.62 8.21
CA TYR A 368 -23.95 -3.46 9.00
C TYR A 368 -24.18 -2.78 10.35
N GLY A 369 -25.23 -1.96 10.46
CA GLY A 369 -25.61 -1.23 11.66
C GLY A 369 -26.97 -1.66 12.21
N ASP A 370 -27.51 -0.84 13.09
CA ASP A 370 -28.88 -0.95 13.62
C ASP A 370 -29.65 0.35 13.31
N PRO A 371 -30.64 0.30 12.40
CA PRO A 371 -31.45 1.48 12.09
C PRO A 371 -32.17 2.10 13.31
N ALA A 372 -32.43 1.32 14.37
CA ALA A 372 -33.00 1.86 15.59
C ALA A 372 -32.04 2.76 16.38
N LEU A 373 -30.75 2.62 16.12
CA LEU A 373 -29.68 3.46 16.69
C LEU A 373 -29.26 4.59 15.75
N PHE A 374 -30.01 4.87 14.67
CA PHE A 374 -29.70 5.94 13.75
C PHE A 374 -30.73 7.07 13.85
N ASN A 375 -30.28 8.27 14.23
CA ASN A 375 -31.13 9.48 14.20
C ASN A 375 -30.51 10.62 13.36
N GLY A 376 -29.28 10.46 12.87
CA GLY A 376 -28.57 11.42 12.03
C GLY A 376 -28.12 12.71 12.74
N VAL A 377 -28.17 12.75 14.08
CA VAL A 377 -27.83 13.92 14.90
C VAL A 377 -26.71 13.61 15.89
N ASP A 378 -26.91 12.57 16.71
CA ASP A 378 -25.98 12.14 17.76
C ASP A 378 -25.87 10.61 17.89
N SER A 379 -26.46 9.90 16.96
CA SER A 379 -26.44 8.43 16.87
C SER A 379 -26.50 8.01 15.40
N PHE A 380 -25.58 7.13 15.00
CA PHE A 380 -25.29 6.85 13.58
C PHE A 380 -25.32 5.35 13.24
N GLY A 381 -26.21 4.58 13.88
CA GLY A 381 -26.45 3.18 13.56
C GLY A 381 -25.60 2.18 14.36
N PHE A 382 -24.80 2.65 15.29
CA PHE A 382 -24.03 1.85 16.25
C PHE A 382 -23.69 2.69 17.48
N LYS A 383 -23.22 2.03 18.52
CA LYS A 383 -22.73 2.74 19.71
C LYS A 383 -21.28 3.20 19.44
N LYS A 384 -21.01 4.49 19.55
CA LYS A 384 -19.65 5.04 19.42
C LYS A 384 -18.67 4.27 20.31
N GLY A 385 -17.56 3.83 19.72
CA GLY A 385 -16.55 3.00 20.39
C GLY A 385 -16.90 1.50 20.41
N ASP A 386 -17.89 1.04 19.63
CA ASP A 386 -18.24 -0.37 19.52
C ASP A 386 -18.64 -0.74 18.07
N LEU A 387 -17.67 -1.20 17.29
CA LEU A 387 -17.88 -1.69 15.93
C LEU A 387 -18.07 -3.21 15.85
N SER A 388 -18.36 -3.90 16.96
CA SER A 388 -18.51 -5.37 16.98
C SER A 388 -19.58 -5.88 16.00
N GLY A 389 -20.70 -5.17 15.87
CA GLY A 389 -21.77 -5.49 14.91
C GLY A 389 -21.30 -5.39 13.46
N VAL A 390 -20.54 -4.36 13.12
CA VAL A 390 -19.94 -4.16 11.79
C VAL A 390 -18.92 -5.26 11.49
N ARG A 391 -18.03 -5.56 12.45
CA ARG A 391 -17.00 -6.61 12.33
C ARG A 391 -17.59 -8.00 12.12
N ALA A 392 -18.72 -8.30 12.72
CA ALA A 392 -19.40 -9.58 12.54
C ALA A 392 -19.83 -9.85 11.09
N LYS A 393 -19.82 -8.85 10.21
CA LYS A 393 -20.19 -8.93 8.79
C LYS A 393 -18.99 -8.96 7.84
N THR A 394 -17.76 -8.99 8.34
CA THR A 394 -16.52 -8.86 7.55
C THR A 394 -16.40 -9.92 6.46
N THR A 395 -16.90 -11.14 6.67
CA THR A 395 -16.79 -12.26 5.71
C THR A 395 -17.99 -12.41 4.78
N GLN A 396 -19.02 -11.60 4.93
CA GLN A 396 -20.28 -11.70 4.17
C GLN A 396 -20.75 -10.29 3.77
N PRO A 397 -20.15 -9.69 2.73
CA PRO A 397 -20.50 -8.34 2.33
C PRO A 397 -21.89 -8.27 1.71
N LEU A 398 -22.59 -7.15 1.92
CA LEU A 398 -23.77 -6.72 1.22
C LEU A 398 -23.58 -5.28 0.75
N GLY A 399 -23.90 -4.99 -0.51
CA GLY A 399 -23.71 -3.67 -1.08
C GLY A 399 -24.59 -3.42 -2.31
N CYS A 400 -24.28 -2.39 -3.08
CA CYS A 400 -25.00 -1.98 -4.30
C CYS A 400 -24.15 -2.12 -5.57
N GLY A 401 -23.06 -2.88 -5.53
CA GLY A 401 -22.20 -3.15 -6.68
C GLY A 401 -22.84 -4.03 -7.74
N PRO A 402 -22.14 -4.26 -8.86
CA PRO A 402 -22.66 -5.06 -9.99
C PRO A 402 -22.92 -6.52 -9.64
N TYR A 403 -22.26 -7.04 -8.62
CA TYR A 403 -22.41 -8.44 -8.18
C TYR A 403 -22.77 -8.56 -6.70
N VAL A 404 -23.40 -9.67 -6.37
CA VAL A 404 -23.78 -10.08 -4.99
C VAL A 404 -22.84 -11.18 -4.53
N PHE A 405 -22.26 -11.04 -3.36
CA PHE A 405 -21.50 -12.12 -2.72
C PHE A 405 -22.44 -13.27 -2.31
N GLU A 406 -22.21 -14.46 -2.84
CA GLU A 406 -22.98 -15.65 -2.51
C GLU A 406 -22.28 -16.50 -1.45
N SER A 407 -21.00 -16.79 -1.65
CA SER A 407 -20.22 -17.64 -0.73
C SER A 407 -18.72 -17.57 -0.98
N TYR A 408 -17.95 -17.94 0.05
CA TYR A 408 -16.54 -18.34 -0.07
C TYR A 408 -16.38 -19.77 0.42
N ASN A 409 -15.87 -20.65 -0.44
CA ASN A 409 -15.65 -22.07 -0.11
C ASN A 409 -14.41 -22.59 -0.82
N ASN A 410 -13.46 -23.17 -0.06
CA ASN A 410 -12.28 -23.85 -0.60
C ASN A 410 -11.50 -23.01 -1.64
N GLY A 411 -11.21 -21.76 -1.31
CA GLY A 411 -10.46 -20.87 -2.21
C GLY A 411 -11.28 -20.31 -3.38
N VAL A 412 -12.60 -20.40 -3.33
CA VAL A 412 -13.48 -19.87 -4.37
C VAL A 412 -14.51 -18.93 -3.78
N VAL A 413 -14.48 -17.65 -4.19
CA VAL A 413 -15.57 -16.70 -3.98
C VAL A 413 -16.55 -16.83 -5.14
N THR A 414 -17.84 -17.00 -4.82
CA THR A 414 -18.93 -17.02 -5.79
C THR A 414 -19.69 -15.71 -5.76
N LEU A 415 -19.76 -15.05 -6.90
CA LEU A 415 -20.48 -13.79 -7.13
C LEU A 415 -21.64 -14.02 -8.10
N LYS A 416 -22.82 -13.45 -7.80
CA LYS A 416 -24.01 -13.49 -8.67
C LYS A 416 -24.32 -12.09 -9.18
N ALA A 417 -24.79 -11.99 -10.42
CA ALA A 417 -25.24 -10.72 -11.00
C ALA A 417 -26.31 -10.06 -10.13
N ASN A 418 -26.11 -8.80 -9.79
CA ASN A 418 -27.06 -8.01 -9.01
C ASN A 418 -28.21 -7.55 -9.92
N GLU A 419 -29.44 -8.04 -9.67
CA GLU A 419 -30.62 -7.65 -10.43
C GLU A 419 -31.07 -6.20 -10.21
N TYR A 420 -30.53 -5.54 -9.16
CA TYR A 420 -30.86 -4.18 -8.77
C TYR A 420 -29.73 -3.18 -9.09
N TYR A 421 -28.69 -3.61 -9.82
CA TYR A 421 -27.60 -2.70 -10.17
C TYR A 421 -28.10 -1.52 -11.02
N TYR A 422 -27.63 -0.32 -10.75
CA TYR A 422 -28.22 0.92 -11.28
C TYR A 422 -28.11 1.07 -12.80
N THR A 423 -27.13 0.46 -13.48
CA THR A 423 -27.02 0.41 -14.95
C THR A 423 -27.80 -0.76 -15.56
N GLY A 424 -28.35 -1.62 -14.74
CA GLY A 424 -29.06 -2.85 -15.13
C GLY A 424 -28.31 -4.11 -14.68
N LYS A 425 -28.97 -5.25 -14.77
CA LYS A 425 -28.37 -6.54 -14.40
C LYS A 425 -27.16 -6.84 -15.29
N PRO A 426 -25.99 -7.18 -14.72
CA PRO A 426 -24.82 -7.64 -15.46
C PRO A 426 -25.10 -8.82 -16.39
N VAL A 427 -24.39 -8.85 -17.53
CA VAL A 427 -24.57 -9.86 -18.59
C VAL A 427 -24.15 -11.26 -18.14
N ILE A 428 -23.07 -11.35 -17.37
CA ILE A 428 -22.56 -12.62 -16.82
C ILE A 428 -23.30 -12.94 -15.51
N ASP A 429 -24.05 -14.03 -15.47
CA ASP A 429 -24.88 -14.39 -14.32
C ASP A 429 -24.07 -14.78 -13.08
N THR A 430 -22.87 -15.36 -13.27
CA THR A 430 -22.02 -15.83 -12.17
C THR A 430 -20.55 -15.62 -12.49
N ILE A 431 -19.83 -14.99 -11.57
CA ILE A 431 -18.37 -14.91 -11.61
C ILE A 431 -17.82 -15.71 -10.43
N LEU A 432 -16.81 -16.55 -10.69
CA LEU A 432 -16.03 -17.20 -9.66
C LEU A 432 -14.65 -16.54 -9.59
N PHE A 433 -14.26 -16.09 -8.41
CA PHE A 433 -12.88 -15.74 -8.11
C PHE A 433 -12.22 -16.97 -7.49
N GLN A 434 -11.27 -17.56 -8.17
CA GLN A 434 -10.64 -18.80 -7.78
C GLN A 434 -9.19 -18.57 -7.40
N GLU A 435 -8.82 -18.94 -6.17
CA GLU A 435 -7.43 -18.90 -5.73
C GLU A 435 -6.56 -19.83 -6.57
N ALA A 436 -5.43 -19.29 -7.03
CA ALA A 436 -4.39 -20.02 -7.73
C ALA A 436 -3.03 -19.32 -7.57
N THR A 437 -1.95 -20.00 -7.94
CA THR A 437 -0.61 -19.38 -7.98
C THR A 437 -0.36 -18.73 -9.32
N ASP A 438 0.51 -17.74 -9.38
CA ASP A 438 0.85 -17.03 -10.62
C ASP A 438 1.30 -18.00 -11.74
N SER A 439 2.07 -19.04 -11.38
CA SER A 439 2.52 -20.09 -12.32
C SER A 439 1.38 -20.91 -12.93
N ASP A 440 0.20 -20.94 -12.31
CA ASP A 440 -0.97 -21.70 -12.78
C ASP A 440 -1.88 -20.87 -13.70
N TYR A 441 -1.73 -19.55 -13.75
CA TYR A 441 -2.66 -18.66 -14.44
C TYR A 441 -2.71 -18.94 -15.94
N VAL A 442 -1.62 -18.80 -16.67
CA VAL A 442 -1.58 -19.04 -18.12
C VAL A 442 -1.90 -20.50 -18.48
N PRO A 443 -1.28 -21.52 -17.86
CA PRO A 443 -1.66 -22.91 -18.09
C PRO A 443 -3.14 -23.21 -17.81
N GLY A 444 -3.70 -22.60 -16.78
CA GLY A 444 -5.11 -22.77 -16.41
C GLY A 444 -6.09 -22.17 -17.42
N ILE A 445 -5.77 -21.02 -18.01
CA ILE A 445 -6.57 -20.44 -19.12
C ILE A 445 -6.49 -21.33 -20.35
N ILE A 446 -5.31 -21.82 -20.73
CA ILE A 446 -5.11 -22.74 -21.86
C ILE A 446 -5.94 -24.02 -21.67
N ALA A 447 -5.96 -24.58 -20.44
CA ALA A 447 -6.72 -25.77 -20.08
C ALA A 447 -8.23 -25.51 -19.93
N GLY A 448 -8.68 -24.25 -19.90
CA GLY A 448 -10.07 -23.86 -19.70
C GLY A 448 -10.54 -23.94 -18.23
N THR A 449 -9.63 -23.93 -17.28
CA THR A 449 -9.92 -23.84 -15.84
C THR A 449 -10.27 -22.41 -15.45
N PHE A 450 -9.57 -21.45 -16.02
CA PHE A 450 -9.79 -20.00 -15.86
C PHE A 450 -10.18 -19.35 -17.17
N ASP A 451 -10.88 -18.25 -17.11
CA ASP A 451 -11.28 -17.42 -18.26
C ASP A 451 -10.47 -16.11 -18.34
N VAL A 452 -10.09 -15.56 -17.17
CA VAL A 452 -9.32 -14.33 -17.03
C VAL A 452 -8.30 -14.52 -15.90
N ALA A 453 -7.10 -13.96 -16.05
CA ALA A 453 -6.08 -13.86 -15.01
C ALA A 453 -5.15 -12.65 -15.22
N THR A 454 -4.42 -12.28 -14.16
CA THR A 454 -3.43 -11.20 -14.17
C THR A 454 -2.04 -11.72 -13.80
N PRO A 455 -1.38 -12.49 -14.71
CA PRO A 455 -0.07 -13.05 -14.43
C PRO A 455 1.02 -11.98 -14.36
N SER A 456 2.08 -12.29 -13.61
CA SER A 456 3.30 -11.50 -13.62
C SER A 456 3.91 -11.49 -15.02
N ILE A 457 4.34 -10.30 -15.47
CA ILE A 457 4.88 -10.11 -16.81
C ILE A 457 6.37 -10.51 -16.87
N SER A 458 6.64 -11.74 -17.29
CA SER A 458 7.99 -12.28 -17.52
C SER A 458 8.16 -12.76 -18.95
N ASP A 459 9.40 -12.95 -19.40
CA ASP A 459 9.65 -13.55 -20.73
C ASP A 459 9.04 -14.95 -20.83
N ALA A 460 9.13 -15.75 -19.75
CA ALA A 460 8.53 -17.07 -19.71
C ALA A 460 7.00 -17.02 -19.87
N THR A 461 6.34 -16.05 -19.20
CA THR A 461 4.90 -15.83 -19.33
C THR A 461 4.51 -15.47 -20.76
N LEU A 462 5.21 -14.51 -21.37
CA LEU A 462 4.91 -14.06 -22.75
C LEU A 462 5.18 -15.14 -23.78
N LEU A 463 6.29 -15.88 -23.65
CA LEU A 463 6.58 -17.03 -24.52
C LEU A 463 5.50 -18.11 -24.40
N ALA A 464 5.05 -18.44 -23.18
CA ALA A 464 3.97 -19.41 -22.99
C ALA A 464 2.66 -18.95 -23.66
N ILE A 465 2.35 -17.66 -23.64
CA ILE A 465 1.18 -17.10 -24.34
C ILE A 465 1.36 -17.18 -25.85
N GLN A 466 2.50 -16.78 -26.37
CA GLN A 466 2.81 -16.83 -27.80
C GLN A 466 2.79 -18.27 -28.34
N ASP A 467 3.40 -19.22 -27.64
CA ASP A 467 3.42 -20.64 -28.00
C ASP A 467 2.02 -21.27 -27.99
N ALA A 468 1.11 -20.78 -27.14
CA ALA A 468 -0.27 -21.27 -27.11
C ALA A 468 -1.10 -20.79 -28.30
N ASN A 469 -0.79 -19.60 -28.86
CA ASN A 469 -1.52 -19.02 -29.98
C ASN A 469 -0.98 -19.49 -31.33
N SER A 470 -1.87 -19.86 -32.26
CA SER A 470 -1.49 -20.39 -33.57
C SER A 470 -0.71 -19.39 -34.45
N ASN A 471 -0.83 -18.10 -34.18
CA ASN A 471 -0.10 -17.02 -34.86
C ASN A 471 1.21 -16.61 -34.17
N ASN A 472 1.54 -17.27 -33.07
CA ASN A 472 2.74 -16.98 -32.26
C ASN A 472 2.82 -15.51 -31.78
N ASP A 473 1.65 -14.94 -31.40
CA ASP A 473 1.52 -13.56 -30.95
C ASP A 473 0.79 -13.53 -29.59
N LEU A 474 0.84 -12.38 -28.89
CA LEU A 474 0.16 -12.17 -27.61
C LEU A 474 -1.36 -12.10 -27.75
N VAL A 475 -1.88 -11.81 -28.92
CA VAL A 475 -3.29 -11.80 -29.26
C VAL A 475 -3.57 -12.87 -30.32
N GLY A 476 -4.32 -13.92 -29.95
CA GLY A 476 -4.56 -15.03 -30.84
C GLY A 476 -5.85 -15.80 -30.57
N ASP A 477 -5.89 -17.01 -31.10
CA ASP A 477 -7.09 -17.87 -31.09
C ASP A 477 -7.29 -18.63 -29.76
N VAL A 478 -6.28 -18.68 -28.91
CA VAL A 478 -6.36 -19.33 -27.59
C VAL A 478 -6.38 -18.30 -26.48
N LEU A 479 -5.45 -17.33 -26.51
CA LEU A 479 -5.27 -16.29 -25.51
C LEU A 479 -5.28 -14.90 -26.16
N THR A 480 -5.87 -13.94 -25.47
CA THR A 480 -5.75 -12.50 -25.78
C THR A 480 -5.14 -11.81 -24.59
N THR A 481 -4.05 -11.08 -24.81
CA THR A 481 -3.30 -10.36 -23.79
C THR A 481 -3.48 -8.86 -23.96
N TYR A 482 -3.72 -8.19 -22.85
CA TYR A 482 -3.77 -6.73 -22.74
C TYR A 482 -2.61 -6.27 -21.87
N LEU A 483 -1.77 -5.39 -22.40
CA LEU A 483 -0.67 -4.77 -21.66
C LEU A 483 -1.09 -3.36 -21.26
N VAL A 484 -1.09 -3.08 -19.96
CA VAL A 484 -1.53 -1.82 -19.37
C VAL A 484 -0.38 -1.25 -18.54
N ASP A 485 -0.13 0.05 -18.63
CA ASP A 485 0.93 0.67 -17.83
C ASP A 485 0.63 0.51 -16.34
N TYR A 486 1.64 0.06 -15.56
CA TYR A 486 1.54 -0.04 -14.12
C TYR A 486 1.48 1.34 -13.48
N ARG A 487 0.67 1.53 -12.44
CA ARG A 487 0.48 2.83 -11.79
C ARG A 487 1.70 3.34 -11.02
N GLY A 488 2.69 2.49 -10.75
CA GLY A 488 3.90 2.85 -10.05
C GLY A 488 5.10 3.04 -10.99
N TYR A 489 6.27 3.29 -10.42
CA TYR A 489 7.53 3.40 -11.17
C TYR A 489 8.72 2.94 -10.33
N GLY A 490 9.74 2.42 -11.00
CA GLY A 490 11.00 2.04 -10.38
C GLY A 490 11.97 3.21 -10.26
N TYR A 491 12.75 3.22 -9.20
CA TYR A 491 13.74 4.25 -8.93
C TYR A 491 14.96 3.74 -8.15
N ILE A 492 16.03 4.55 -8.15
CA ILE A 492 17.17 4.40 -7.24
C ILE A 492 17.25 5.64 -6.38
N GLY A 493 17.27 5.46 -5.06
CA GLY A 493 17.34 6.54 -4.06
C GLY A 493 18.72 6.68 -3.44
N ILE A 494 19.07 7.90 -2.99
CA ILE A 494 20.25 8.21 -2.17
C ILE A 494 19.83 8.98 -0.92
N ASN A 495 20.32 8.55 0.24
CA ASN A 495 20.16 9.26 1.49
C ASN A 495 21.15 10.42 1.59
N ALA A 496 20.64 11.66 1.53
CA ALA A 496 21.46 12.87 1.53
C ALA A 496 22.24 13.06 2.85
N ASN A 497 21.69 12.59 3.98
CA ASN A 497 22.41 12.65 5.28
C ASN A 497 23.62 11.72 5.33
N LEU A 498 23.63 10.63 4.55
CA LEU A 498 24.73 9.64 4.53
C LEU A 498 25.70 9.84 3.38
N VAL A 499 25.24 10.48 2.27
CA VAL A 499 26.03 10.74 1.07
C VAL A 499 26.16 12.25 0.87
N ASN A 500 27.09 12.86 1.60
CA ASN A 500 27.31 14.31 1.62
C ASN A 500 28.79 14.66 1.78
N VAL A 501 29.10 15.95 1.65
CA VAL A 501 30.43 16.56 1.86
C VAL A 501 30.32 17.55 3.03
N GLY A 502 31.23 17.47 3.98
CA GLY A 502 31.33 18.40 5.10
C GLY A 502 30.17 18.33 6.09
N GLY A 503 29.34 17.29 6.05
CA GLY A 503 28.11 17.18 6.90
C GLY A 503 26.98 18.15 6.48
N ASP A 504 27.08 18.75 5.29
CA ASP A 504 26.06 19.64 4.73
C ASP A 504 25.40 19.03 3.47
N PRO A 505 24.25 18.30 3.63
CA PRO A 505 23.58 17.64 2.53
C PRO A 505 23.11 18.57 1.41
N ALA A 506 22.79 19.82 1.73
CA ALA A 506 22.27 20.82 0.78
C ALA A 506 23.37 21.53 -0.01
N SER A 507 24.64 21.43 0.40
CA SER A 507 25.75 22.10 -0.28
C SER A 507 25.93 21.64 -1.72
N GLU A 508 26.39 22.54 -2.59
CA GLU A 508 26.71 22.20 -3.99
C GLU A 508 27.75 21.08 -4.12
N ALA A 509 28.70 20.97 -3.17
CA ALA A 509 29.65 19.89 -3.12
C ALA A 509 28.95 18.53 -2.90
N SER A 510 27.98 18.48 -1.98
CA SER A 510 27.16 17.29 -1.70
C SER A 510 26.27 16.91 -2.87
N LYS A 511 25.60 17.89 -3.48
CA LYS A 511 24.80 17.68 -4.69
C LYS A 511 25.65 17.14 -5.85
N ASN A 512 26.85 17.70 -6.05
CA ASN A 512 27.76 17.23 -7.08
C ASN A 512 28.25 15.79 -6.82
N LEU A 513 28.52 15.42 -5.57
CA LEU A 513 28.85 14.03 -5.21
C LEU A 513 27.75 13.08 -5.65
N ARG A 514 26.50 13.37 -5.27
CA ARG A 514 25.33 12.51 -5.61
C ARG A 514 25.06 12.51 -7.12
N LYS A 515 25.12 13.68 -7.79
CA LYS A 515 24.97 13.77 -9.27
C LYS A 515 26.04 12.98 -10.00
N GLY A 516 27.27 12.91 -9.51
CA GLY A 516 28.32 12.07 -10.08
C GLY A 516 27.97 10.58 -10.05
N ILE A 517 27.43 10.10 -8.93
CA ILE A 517 26.94 8.72 -8.80
C ILE A 517 25.73 8.49 -9.70
N MET A 518 24.73 9.39 -9.66
CA MET A 518 23.52 9.27 -10.46
C MET A 518 23.78 9.31 -11.97
N THR A 519 24.76 10.07 -12.43
CA THR A 519 25.16 10.10 -13.85
C THR A 519 25.62 8.72 -14.34
N LEU A 520 26.41 8.01 -13.52
CA LEU A 520 26.87 6.67 -13.85
C LEU A 520 25.77 5.62 -13.73
N LEU A 521 24.86 5.73 -12.78
CA LEU A 521 23.68 4.86 -12.71
C LEU A 521 22.76 5.11 -13.92
N SER A 522 22.53 6.36 -14.27
CA SER A 522 21.59 6.78 -15.32
C SER A 522 21.92 6.22 -16.71
N VAL A 523 23.20 6.15 -17.08
CA VAL A 523 23.60 5.76 -18.43
C VAL A 523 23.31 4.29 -18.75
N TYR A 524 23.22 3.42 -17.73
CA TYR A 524 22.93 2.00 -17.90
C TYR A 524 21.44 1.66 -17.97
N ARG A 525 20.54 2.62 -17.62
CA ARG A 525 19.10 2.34 -17.52
C ARG A 525 18.52 1.73 -18.78
N GLU A 526 18.74 2.37 -19.94
CA GLU A 526 18.11 1.96 -21.20
C GLU A 526 18.50 0.52 -21.56
N THR A 527 19.79 0.19 -21.52
CA THR A 527 20.28 -1.14 -21.85
C THR A 527 19.78 -2.21 -20.88
N VAL A 528 19.84 -1.92 -19.57
CA VAL A 528 19.48 -2.90 -18.52
C VAL A 528 17.97 -3.12 -18.48
N ILE A 529 17.17 -2.06 -18.49
CA ILE A 529 15.72 -2.17 -18.43
C ILE A 529 15.18 -2.84 -19.69
N ASN A 530 15.72 -2.51 -20.85
CA ASN A 530 15.36 -3.18 -22.11
C ASN A 530 15.78 -4.66 -22.12
N SER A 531 16.92 -4.99 -21.51
CA SER A 531 17.35 -6.40 -21.35
C SER A 531 16.47 -7.19 -20.39
N TYR A 532 15.94 -6.55 -19.32
CA TYR A 532 15.14 -7.21 -18.30
C TYR A 532 13.66 -7.33 -18.73
N TYR A 533 13.10 -6.27 -19.27
CA TYR A 533 11.66 -6.17 -19.59
C TYR A 533 11.34 -6.19 -21.09
N GLY A 534 12.31 -5.93 -22.00
CA GLY A 534 12.01 -5.70 -23.41
C GLY A 534 11.05 -4.51 -23.58
N ASP A 535 10.02 -4.69 -24.43
CA ASP A 535 8.98 -3.68 -24.69
C ASP A 535 7.94 -3.54 -23.55
N ARG A 536 8.11 -4.28 -22.44
CA ARG A 536 7.19 -4.28 -21.29
C ARG A 536 7.49 -3.18 -20.26
N ALA A 537 8.55 -2.44 -20.46
CA ALA A 537 8.88 -1.25 -19.67
C ALA A 537 9.56 -0.19 -20.53
N SER A 538 9.50 1.04 -20.05
CA SER A 538 10.20 2.18 -20.64
C SER A 538 10.99 2.92 -19.55
N VAL A 539 12.11 3.55 -19.94
CA VAL A 539 12.86 4.43 -19.04
C VAL A 539 12.10 5.74 -18.87
N ILE A 540 11.93 6.17 -17.62
CA ILE A 540 11.29 7.45 -17.27
C ILE A 540 12.34 8.49 -16.85
N GLN A 541 11.99 9.78 -16.93
CA GLN A 541 12.93 10.87 -16.75
C GLN A 541 12.65 11.76 -15.53
N TYR A 542 11.47 11.65 -14.93
CA TYR A 542 11.07 12.40 -13.76
C TYR A 542 10.60 11.46 -12.65
N PRO A 543 10.72 11.84 -11.37
CA PRO A 543 10.29 11.01 -10.23
C PRO A 543 8.76 11.01 -10.08
N ILE A 544 8.08 10.49 -11.09
CA ILE A 544 6.62 10.37 -11.18
C ILE A 544 6.27 9.27 -12.19
N SER A 545 5.18 8.56 -11.95
CA SER A 545 4.64 7.62 -12.94
C SER A 545 4.21 8.34 -14.22
N ASN A 546 4.55 7.82 -15.39
CA ASN A 546 4.09 8.36 -16.67
C ASN A 546 2.56 8.29 -16.85
N THR A 547 1.86 7.52 -16.01
CA THR A 547 0.39 7.47 -15.99
C THR A 547 -0.24 8.67 -15.28
N SER A 548 0.54 9.45 -14.56
CA SER A 548 0.06 10.66 -13.88
C SER A 548 -0.20 11.78 -14.87
N TRP A 549 -1.30 12.50 -14.69
CA TRP A 549 -1.62 13.71 -15.48
C TRP A 549 -0.59 14.82 -15.32
N ALA A 550 0.17 14.85 -14.20
CA ALA A 550 1.23 15.83 -13.96
C ALA A 550 2.59 15.41 -14.52
N ALA A 551 2.72 14.21 -15.09
CA ALA A 551 3.99 13.73 -15.63
C ALA A 551 4.44 14.61 -16.83
N PRO A 552 5.65 15.23 -16.78
CA PRO A 552 6.19 15.96 -17.90
C PRO A 552 6.35 15.08 -19.14
N GLN A 553 5.96 15.60 -20.29
CA GLN A 553 6.02 14.90 -21.57
C GLN A 553 7.20 15.39 -22.41
N PRO A 554 7.77 14.58 -23.30
CA PRO A 554 8.87 14.97 -24.17
C PRO A 554 8.60 16.21 -25.04
N THR A 555 7.32 16.54 -25.26
CA THR A 555 6.85 17.71 -26.01
C THR A 555 6.72 18.98 -25.15
N ASP A 556 6.79 18.85 -23.82
CA ASP A 556 6.62 19.99 -22.91
C ASP A 556 7.87 20.87 -22.93
N GLU A 557 7.65 22.19 -22.85
CA GLU A 557 8.74 23.15 -22.77
C GLU A 557 9.61 22.88 -21.54
N GLY A 558 10.94 22.86 -21.75
CA GLY A 558 11.92 22.61 -20.68
C GLY A 558 11.94 21.15 -20.19
N TYR A 559 11.42 20.19 -20.97
CA TYR A 559 11.59 18.77 -20.67
C TYR A 559 13.08 18.40 -20.60
N GLN A 560 13.48 17.64 -19.58
CA GLN A 560 14.87 17.25 -19.35
C GLN A 560 15.02 15.74 -19.31
N ILE A 561 16.15 15.24 -19.84
CA ILE A 561 16.59 13.87 -19.63
C ILE A 561 17.35 13.82 -18.29
N ALA A 562 16.99 12.88 -17.42
CA ALA A 562 17.59 12.73 -16.11
C ALA A 562 19.11 12.51 -16.20
N TYR A 563 19.88 13.34 -15.47
CA TYR A 563 21.35 13.26 -15.36
C TYR A 563 22.11 13.23 -16.69
N SER A 564 21.62 13.98 -17.68
CA SER A 564 22.19 14.08 -19.03
C SER A 564 23.08 15.30 -19.25
N LYS A 565 23.34 16.10 -18.22
CA LYS A 565 24.19 17.31 -18.26
C LYS A 565 25.42 17.13 -17.37
N ASP A 566 26.58 17.67 -17.82
CA ASP A 566 27.80 17.72 -17.01
C ASP A 566 27.70 18.79 -15.89
N VAL A 567 28.73 18.88 -15.07
CA VAL A 567 28.83 19.85 -13.97
C VAL A 567 28.73 21.32 -14.41
N ASN A 568 28.98 21.62 -15.69
CA ASN A 568 28.85 22.96 -16.28
C ASN A 568 27.51 23.18 -16.99
N GLY A 569 26.59 22.19 -16.93
CA GLY A 569 25.29 22.24 -17.60
C GLY A 569 25.27 21.90 -19.07
N ASN A 570 26.39 21.43 -19.64
CA ASN A 570 26.47 21.01 -21.05
C ASN A 570 25.91 19.59 -21.22
N PRO A 571 25.27 19.29 -22.37
CA PRO A 571 24.83 17.92 -22.66
C PRO A 571 26.00 16.94 -22.66
N ILE A 572 25.87 15.80 -21.98
CA ILE A 572 26.84 14.72 -21.95
C ILE A 572 26.77 13.92 -23.25
N TYR A 573 25.59 13.74 -23.78
CA TYR A 573 25.36 12.88 -24.94
C TYR A 573 25.05 13.69 -26.20
N SER A 574 25.52 13.18 -27.34
CA SER A 574 25.18 13.72 -28.65
C SER A 574 24.51 12.66 -29.54
N ALA A 575 23.78 13.12 -30.55
CA ALA A 575 23.10 12.22 -31.49
C ALA A 575 24.12 11.28 -32.19
N GLY A 576 23.78 10.00 -32.26
CA GLY A 576 24.58 8.96 -32.94
C GLY A 576 25.67 8.31 -32.08
N MET A 577 25.79 8.65 -30.78
CA MET A 577 26.66 7.89 -29.88
C MET A 577 26.10 6.47 -29.68
N ASN A 578 26.97 5.48 -29.79
CA ASN A 578 26.67 4.11 -29.35
C ASN A 578 26.82 4.00 -27.83
N ASP A 579 26.45 2.86 -27.25
CA ASP A 579 26.41 2.67 -25.78
C ASP A 579 27.81 2.81 -25.14
N GLU A 580 28.88 2.27 -25.79
CA GLU A 580 30.24 2.41 -25.30
C GLU A 580 30.68 3.88 -25.24
N GLN A 581 30.31 4.68 -26.25
CA GLN A 581 30.61 6.12 -26.28
C GLN A 581 29.80 6.87 -25.22
N LYS A 582 28.55 6.47 -24.98
CA LYS A 582 27.70 7.03 -23.89
C LYS A 582 28.30 6.72 -22.51
N TYR A 583 28.76 5.48 -22.29
CA TYR A 583 29.40 5.07 -21.02
C TYR A 583 30.67 5.84 -20.73
N GLU A 584 31.53 6.03 -21.76
CA GLU A 584 32.72 6.84 -21.60
C GLU A 584 32.41 8.32 -21.35
N ALA A 585 31.44 8.90 -22.05
CA ALA A 585 31.03 10.29 -21.86
C ALA A 585 30.44 10.50 -20.43
N ALA A 586 29.65 9.56 -19.94
CA ALA A 586 29.14 9.57 -18.57
C ALA A 586 30.26 9.48 -17.53
N LEU A 587 31.26 8.63 -17.76
CA LEU A 587 32.42 8.50 -16.89
C LEU A 587 33.22 9.81 -16.81
N GLN A 588 33.45 10.50 -17.93
CA GLN A 588 34.11 11.80 -17.94
C GLN A 588 33.29 12.88 -17.23
N ALA A 589 31.99 12.90 -17.41
CA ALA A 589 31.11 13.82 -16.70
C ALA A 589 31.12 13.55 -15.17
N ALA A 590 31.07 12.28 -14.75
CA ALA A 590 31.15 11.90 -13.35
C ALA A 590 32.49 12.33 -12.71
N ILE A 591 33.62 12.20 -13.40
CA ILE A 591 34.90 12.73 -12.94
C ILE A 591 34.80 14.22 -12.65
N GLY A 592 34.15 15.01 -13.52
CA GLY A 592 33.93 16.43 -13.34
C GLY A 592 33.11 16.73 -12.08
N PHE A 593 32.04 15.98 -11.84
CA PHE A 593 31.21 16.10 -10.64
C PHE A 593 31.94 15.77 -9.34
N PHE A 594 32.73 14.68 -9.32
CA PHE A 594 33.51 14.31 -8.12
C PHE A 594 34.63 15.33 -7.85
N GLN A 595 35.26 15.91 -8.89
CA GLN A 595 36.22 16.99 -8.72
C GLN A 595 35.55 18.25 -8.12
N ALA A 596 34.36 18.61 -8.61
CA ALA A 596 33.60 19.73 -8.08
C ALA A 596 33.09 19.45 -6.62
N ALA A 597 32.89 18.19 -6.27
CA ALA A 597 32.60 17.77 -4.90
C ALA A 597 33.82 17.80 -3.99
N GLY A 598 35.03 18.04 -4.51
CA GLY A 598 36.27 18.17 -3.72
C GLY A 598 37.12 16.89 -3.61
N TYR A 599 36.80 15.84 -4.37
CA TYR A 599 37.66 14.63 -4.41
C TYR A 599 39.03 14.91 -5.06
N THR A 600 40.08 14.30 -4.53
CA THR A 600 41.47 14.46 -5.01
C THR A 600 41.70 13.53 -6.18
N TRP A 601 42.00 14.11 -7.37
CA TRP A 601 42.28 13.39 -8.62
C TRP A 601 43.78 13.38 -8.90
N ASP A 602 44.40 12.20 -9.16
CA ASP A 602 45.82 12.05 -9.46
C ASP A 602 46.17 12.09 -10.98
N GLY A 603 45.15 12.27 -11.82
CA GLY A 603 45.28 12.24 -13.29
C GLY A 603 44.74 10.92 -13.91
N SER A 604 44.51 9.90 -13.08
CA SER A 604 43.99 8.59 -13.51
C SER A 604 42.84 8.08 -12.63
N LYS A 605 42.84 8.41 -11.33
CA LYS A 605 41.83 7.97 -10.36
C LYS A 605 41.75 8.93 -9.19
N PHE A 606 40.63 8.85 -8.45
CA PHE A 606 40.50 9.51 -7.16
C PHE A 606 41.26 8.77 -6.08
N THR A 607 41.96 9.52 -5.23
CA THR A 607 42.85 8.99 -4.20
C THR A 607 42.41 9.37 -2.79
N ALA A 608 41.56 10.38 -2.65
CA ALA A 608 41.00 10.80 -1.37
C ALA A 608 39.62 11.47 -1.56
N ALA A 609 38.72 11.22 -0.63
CA ALA A 609 37.45 11.93 -0.49
C ALA A 609 37.64 13.22 0.33
N PRO A 610 36.83 14.26 0.13
CA PRO A 610 36.75 15.40 1.03
C PRO A 610 36.16 15.02 2.39
N GLU A 611 36.25 15.91 3.38
CA GLU A 611 35.70 15.69 4.72
C GLU A 611 34.19 15.34 4.62
N GLY A 612 33.73 14.35 5.39
CA GLY A 612 32.36 13.87 5.44
C GLY A 612 32.00 12.89 4.31
N ALA A 613 32.70 12.92 3.18
CA ALA A 613 32.47 11.99 2.07
C ALA A 613 33.32 10.71 2.20
N LYS A 614 32.98 9.70 1.39
CA LYS A 614 33.62 8.37 1.42
C LYS A 614 34.21 7.98 0.07
N MET A 615 35.14 7.02 0.08
CA MET A 615 35.63 6.35 -1.12
C MET A 615 34.89 5.04 -1.41
N VAL A 616 34.05 4.59 -0.48
CA VAL A 616 33.25 3.36 -0.54
C VAL A 616 31.83 3.68 -0.14
N TYR A 617 30.89 3.34 -1.01
CA TYR A 617 29.45 3.46 -0.80
C TYR A 617 28.78 2.11 -0.98
N GLU A 618 27.57 1.92 -0.45
CA GLU A 618 26.78 0.71 -0.61
C GLU A 618 25.41 1.03 -1.26
N ILE A 619 25.01 0.18 -2.21
CA ILE A 619 23.65 0.19 -2.77
C ILE A 619 22.94 -1.12 -2.43
N LEU A 620 21.76 -1.01 -1.80
CA LEU A 620 20.91 -2.14 -1.46
C LEU A 620 19.98 -2.47 -2.63
N VAL A 621 19.99 -3.72 -3.06
CA VAL A 621 19.11 -4.25 -4.11
C VAL A 621 18.29 -5.39 -3.53
N PRO A 622 16.94 -5.32 -3.48
CA PRO A 622 16.11 -6.36 -2.86
C PRO A 622 15.88 -7.56 -3.81
N GLY A 623 16.95 -8.18 -4.30
CA GLY A 623 16.96 -9.33 -5.19
C GLY A 623 17.18 -10.69 -4.50
N ALA A 624 17.13 -10.70 -3.16
CA ALA A 624 17.22 -11.91 -2.32
C ALA A 624 18.47 -12.77 -2.51
N GLY A 625 19.56 -12.19 -3.06
CA GLY A 625 20.79 -12.91 -3.41
C GLY A 625 20.74 -13.64 -4.75
N GLU A 626 19.64 -13.51 -5.49
CA GLU A 626 19.42 -14.20 -6.77
C GLU A 626 19.69 -13.30 -7.99
N GLN A 627 20.04 -12.02 -7.74
CA GLN A 627 20.28 -11.00 -8.76
C GLN A 627 19.05 -10.69 -9.64
N ASP A 628 17.88 -11.15 -9.20
CA ASP A 628 16.61 -10.96 -9.90
C ASP A 628 15.92 -9.65 -9.45
N HIS A 629 16.46 -8.54 -9.91
CA HIS A 629 15.88 -7.22 -9.74
C HIS A 629 16.17 -6.35 -10.98
N PRO A 630 15.18 -5.62 -11.53
CA PRO A 630 15.36 -4.85 -12.77
C PRO A 630 16.47 -3.80 -12.69
N ALA A 631 16.78 -3.25 -11.52
CA ALA A 631 17.86 -2.29 -11.35
C ALA A 631 19.21 -2.94 -10.95
N TYR A 632 19.31 -4.26 -10.79
CA TYR A 632 20.57 -4.92 -10.39
C TYR A 632 21.69 -4.66 -11.38
N GLY A 633 21.42 -4.86 -12.67
CA GLY A 633 22.41 -4.59 -13.73
C GLY A 633 22.83 -3.12 -13.82
N ILE A 634 21.93 -2.18 -13.47
CA ILE A 634 22.26 -0.74 -13.38
C ILE A 634 23.30 -0.51 -12.27
N ALA A 635 23.07 -1.08 -11.09
CA ALA A 635 23.96 -0.96 -9.94
C ALA A 635 25.35 -1.59 -10.24
N VAL A 636 25.38 -2.77 -10.87
CA VAL A 636 26.62 -3.45 -11.26
C VAL A 636 27.40 -2.62 -12.29
N GLY A 637 26.76 -2.13 -13.36
CA GLY A 637 27.40 -1.30 -14.37
C GLY A 637 28.02 -0.02 -13.79
N ALA A 638 27.27 0.66 -12.89
CA ALA A 638 27.78 1.85 -12.20
C ALA A 638 28.93 1.51 -11.24
N SER A 639 28.88 0.37 -10.53
CA SER A 639 29.96 -0.12 -9.66
C SER A 639 31.27 -0.33 -10.44
N GLU A 640 31.18 -0.99 -11.60
CA GLU A 640 32.34 -1.20 -12.47
C GLU A 640 32.93 0.12 -13.02
N ALA A 641 32.04 1.07 -13.37
CA ALA A 641 32.46 2.37 -13.84
C ALA A 641 33.14 3.19 -12.75
N LEU A 642 32.60 3.24 -11.55
CA LEU A 642 33.18 3.92 -10.39
C LEU A 642 34.52 3.32 -9.98
N ALA A 643 34.66 1.99 -10.04
CA ALA A 643 35.93 1.31 -9.75
C ALA A 643 37.07 1.76 -10.70
N LYS A 644 36.78 2.04 -11.97
CA LYS A 644 37.79 2.57 -12.94
C LYS A 644 38.39 3.90 -12.50
N ILE A 645 37.61 4.71 -11.80
CA ILE A 645 38.02 6.03 -11.30
C ILE A 645 38.39 6.04 -9.81
N GLY A 646 38.51 4.86 -9.18
CA GLY A 646 39.04 4.71 -7.81
C GLY A 646 37.98 4.89 -6.70
N ILE A 647 36.69 4.85 -7.02
CA ILE A 647 35.58 4.87 -6.04
C ILE A 647 34.93 3.49 -6.08
N THR A 648 34.56 2.98 -4.91
CA THR A 648 33.90 1.69 -4.78
C THR A 648 32.42 1.87 -4.48
N LEU A 649 31.55 1.26 -5.30
CA LEU A 649 30.13 1.07 -4.99
C LEU A 649 29.89 -0.42 -4.75
N MET A 650 29.66 -0.79 -3.51
CA MET A 650 29.32 -2.17 -3.15
C MET A 650 27.86 -2.44 -3.50
N VAL A 651 27.61 -3.43 -4.35
CA VAL A 651 26.25 -3.87 -4.67
C VAL A 651 25.86 -4.98 -3.69
N ASN A 652 24.96 -4.69 -2.79
CA ASN A 652 24.46 -5.63 -1.80
C ASN A 652 23.08 -6.15 -2.24
N ASP A 653 23.05 -7.33 -2.83
CA ASP A 653 21.83 -8.06 -3.18
C ASP A 653 21.28 -8.73 -1.92
N CYS A 654 20.31 -8.11 -1.29
CA CYS A 654 19.80 -8.48 0.02
C CYS A 654 18.33 -8.93 0.00
N THR A 655 17.87 -9.48 1.11
CA THR A 655 16.45 -9.80 1.29
C THR A 655 15.61 -8.53 1.45
N SER A 656 14.31 -8.61 1.09
CA SER A 656 13.38 -7.50 1.28
C SER A 656 13.29 -7.05 2.77
N THR A 657 13.46 -7.97 3.72
CA THR A 657 13.49 -7.64 5.16
C THR A 657 14.70 -6.78 5.50
N THR A 658 15.91 -7.15 5.05
CA THR A 658 17.13 -6.36 5.27
C THR A 658 17.00 -4.98 4.65
N TRP A 659 16.43 -4.93 3.44
CA TRP A 659 16.18 -3.69 2.71
C TRP A 659 15.20 -2.77 3.45
N ASN A 660 14.03 -3.30 3.87
CA ASN A 660 13.02 -2.54 4.63
C ASN A 660 13.60 -1.96 5.92
N ASN A 661 14.26 -2.81 6.74
CA ASN A 661 14.83 -2.38 8.01
C ASN A 661 15.86 -1.25 7.83
N ALA A 662 16.66 -1.30 6.75
CA ALA A 662 17.64 -0.25 6.47
C ALA A 662 16.97 1.08 6.07
N LEU A 663 15.85 1.04 5.33
CA LEU A 663 15.08 2.24 4.97
C LEU A 663 14.37 2.83 6.19
N GLU A 664 13.66 2.00 6.96
CA GLU A 664 12.95 2.45 8.17
C GLU A 664 13.91 3.07 9.20
N ALA A 665 15.11 2.49 9.36
CA ALA A 665 16.15 3.03 10.22
C ALA A 665 16.94 4.19 9.59
N ASN A 666 16.66 4.59 8.35
CA ASN A 666 17.39 5.61 7.57
C ASN A 666 18.91 5.34 7.49
N THR A 667 19.32 4.05 7.44
CA THR A 667 20.73 3.63 7.38
C THR A 667 21.21 3.20 5.99
N ALA A 668 20.33 3.06 5.01
CA ALA A 668 20.67 2.81 3.62
C ALA A 668 21.34 4.04 3.00
N GLU A 669 22.54 3.89 2.40
CA GLU A 669 23.20 4.96 1.64
C GLU A 669 22.53 5.16 0.28
N LEU A 670 22.41 4.05 -0.49
CA LEU A 670 21.69 3.99 -1.75
C LEU A 670 20.79 2.75 -1.75
N TRP A 671 19.67 2.81 -2.48
CA TRP A 671 18.77 1.66 -2.61
C TRP A 671 18.03 1.66 -3.93
N CYS A 672 17.64 0.46 -4.40
CA CYS A 672 16.71 0.26 -5.51
C CYS A 672 15.32 -0.02 -4.97
N ALA A 673 14.28 0.59 -5.57
CA ALA A 673 12.91 0.44 -5.14
C ALA A 673 11.89 0.75 -6.24
N ALA A 674 10.61 0.63 -5.91
CA ALA A 674 9.50 1.11 -6.73
C ALA A 674 8.42 1.73 -5.83
N TRP A 675 7.82 2.83 -6.30
CA TRP A 675 6.63 3.44 -5.70
C TRP A 675 5.37 2.96 -6.41
N GLN A 676 4.30 2.76 -5.67
CA GLN A 676 2.95 2.72 -6.22
C GLN A 676 2.34 4.11 -6.09
N SER A 677 2.00 4.72 -7.23
CA SER A 677 1.48 6.09 -7.26
C SER A 677 0.01 6.15 -6.86
N THR A 678 -0.40 7.25 -6.24
CA THR A 678 -1.80 7.64 -6.07
C THR A 678 -2.35 8.27 -7.35
N VAL A 679 -3.66 8.52 -7.43
CA VAL A 679 -4.27 9.24 -8.56
C VAL A 679 -3.80 10.69 -8.56
N ASP A 680 -3.85 11.34 -7.40
CA ASP A 680 -3.29 12.69 -7.25
C ASP A 680 -1.76 12.60 -7.17
N PRO A 681 -1.02 13.46 -7.90
CA PRO A 681 0.44 13.48 -7.91
C PRO A 681 1.04 14.13 -6.66
N ASP A 682 0.37 14.07 -5.52
CA ASP A 682 0.83 14.66 -4.27
C ASP A 682 2.20 14.09 -3.85
N MET A 683 3.13 14.98 -3.56
CA MET A 683 4.51 14.64 -3.20
C MET A 683 4.78 14.75 -1.69
N TYR A 684 3.77 15.12 -0.87
CA TYR A 684 3.97 15.44 0.54
C TYR A 684 4.54 14.28 1.35
N GLN A 685 3.95 13.10 1.20
CA GLN A 685 4.35 11.93 1.98
C GLN A 685 5.84 11.58 1.77
N VAL A 686 6.33 11.66 0.54
CA VAL A 686 7.62 11.10 0.14
C VAL A 686 8.75 12.13 0.22
N TYR A 687 8.46 13.44 -0.02
CA TYR A 687 9.52 14.42 -0.19
C TYR A 687 9.45 15.60 0.79
N HIS A 688 8.30 15.85 1.45
CA HIS A 688 8.23 16.96 2.40
C HIS A 688 9.13 16.72 3.61
N SER A 689 9.84 17.75 4.07
CA SER A 689 10.85 17.65 5.14
C SER A 689 10.31 17.15 6.48
N THR A 690 9.01 17.35 6.76
CA THR A 690 8.35 16.83 7.99
C THR A 690 8.30 15.30 8.08
N ASN A 691 8.55 14.59 6.96
CA ASN A 691 8.56 13.13 6.88
C ASN A 691 9.98 12.55 6.84
N ALA A 692 11.01 13.37 7.14
CA ALA A 692 12.41 12.97 7.29
C ALA A 692 12.77 12.70 8.76
N ASP A 693 13.98 12.19 9.01
CA ASP A 693 14.57 11.97 10.36
C ASP A 693 13.72 11.07 11.28
N GLY A 694 13.02 10.08 10.74
CA GLY A 694 12.14 9.22 11.53
C GLY A 694 10.84 9.91 12.00
N LYS A 695 10.49 11.06 11.42
CA LYS A 695 9.29 11.83 11.78
C LYS A 695 8.18 11.64 10.76
N GLY A 696 6.95 12.02 11.14
CA GLY A 696 5.79 11.93 10.28
C GLY A 696 5.55 10.50 9.80
N THR A 697 5.48 10.31 8.49
CA THR A 697 5.35 8.99 7.87
C THR A 697 6.70 8.25 7.73
N ASN A 698 7.82 8.91 8.04
CA ASN A 698 9.19 8.44 7.79
C ASN A 698 9.46 8.00 6.33
N SER A 699 8.64 8.44 5.37
CA SER A 699 8.74 8.02 3.96
C SER A 699 9.76 8.83 3.16
N ASN A 700 10.24 9.96 3.69
CA ASN A 700 11.32 10.74 3.07
C ASN A 700 12.69 10.08 3.36
N HIS A 701 12.88 8.87 2.84
CA HIS A 701 14.14 8.13 3.01
C HIS A 701 15.34 8.83 2.35
N TYR A 702 15.09 9.73 1.38
CA TYR A 702 16.13 10.55 0.74
C TYR A 702 16.74 11.56 1.70
N GLN A 703 16.04 11.88 2.81
CA GLN A 703 16.43 12.89 3.80
C GLN A 703 16.63 14.26 3.16
N ILE A 704 15.87 14.56 2.08
CA ILE A 704 15.85 15.89 1.47
C ILE A 704 15.12 16.86 2.38
N LYS A 705 15.72 18.02 2.60
CA LYS A 705 15.17 19.11 3.42
C LYS A 705 15.45 20.40 2.68
N ASP A 706 14.44 20.91 1.99
CA ASP A 706 14.54 22.06 1.11
C ASP A 706 13.26 22.89 1.25
N ASP A 707 13.38 24.12 1.75
CA ASP A 707 12.25 25.00 2.02
C ASP A 707 11.48 25.37 0.74
N GLU A 708 12.16 25.45 -0.42
CA GLU A 708 11.52 25.76 -1.71
C GLU A 708 10.72 24.53 -2.19
N LEU A 709 11.26 23.34 -2.05
CA LEU A 709 10.56 22.09 -2.35
C LEU A 709 9.31 21.94 -1.48
N ASP A 710 9.42 22.16 -0.17
CA ASP A 710 8.30 22.11 0.76
C ASP A 710 7.21 23.11 0.37
N ALA A 711 7.60 24.34 0.04
CA ALA A 711 6.65 25.37 -0.40
C ALA A 711 5.94 24.99 -1.70
N LEU A 712 6.64 24.40 -2.68
CA LEU A 712 6.05 23.94 -3.94
C LEU A 712 5.08 22.76 -3.70
N ILE A 713 5.44 21.81 -2.84
CA ILE A 713 4.56 20.68 -2.46
C ILE A 713 3.26 21.20 -1.87
N ILE A 714 3.32 22.13 -0.92
CA ILE A 714 2.14 22.74 -0.30
C ILE A 714 1.33 23.51 -1.33
N ALA A 715 1.97 24.33 -2.20
CA ALA A 715 1.28 25.07 -3.25
C ALA A 715 0.53 24.14 -4.22
N GLY A 716 1.13 22.98 -4.58
CA GLY A 716 0.48 21.96 -5.40
C GLY A 716 -0.76 21.36 -4.73
N ARG A 717 -0.73 21.12 -3.43
CA ARG A 717 -1.87 20.56 -2.66
C ARG A 717 -3.01 21.56 -2.48
N THR A 718 -2.69 22.84 -2.34
CA THR A 718 -3.67 23.87 -1.97
C THR A 718 -4.27 24.63 -3.16
N SER A 719 -4.02 24.18 -4.39
CA SER A 719 -4.58 24.74 -5.62
C SER A 719 -5.52 23.76 -6.33
N SER A 720 -6.63 24.29 -6.86
CA SER A 720 -7.53 23.55 -7.76
C SER A 720 -7.19 23.75 -9.25
N ASP A 721 -6.24 24.62 -9.59
CA ASP A 721 -5.80 24.89 -10.96
C ASP A 721 -4.83 23.79 -11.41
N THR A 722 -5.28 22.92 -12.29
CA THR A 722 -4.52 21.76 -12.81
C THR A 722 -3.25 22.20 -13.55
N ASP A 723 -3.30 23.27 -14.34
CA ASP A 723 -2.14 23.76 -15.09
C ASP A 723 -1.08 24.34 -14.14
N PHE A 724 -1.53 25.11 -13.15
CA PHE A 724 -0.65 25.59 -12.07
C PHE A 724 -0.03 24.42 -11.31
N ARG A 725 -0.81 23.43 -10.91
CA ARG A 725 -0.33 22.25 -10.19
C ARG A 725 0.70 21.45 -11.00
N LYS A 726 0.43 21.21 -12.30
CA LYS A 726 1.36 20.55 -13.22
C LYS A 726 2.70 21.26 -13.30
N ALA A 727 2.68 22.59 -13.45
CA ALA A 727 3.89 23.41 -13.49
C ALA A 727 4.65 23.40 -12.15
N THR A 728 3.91 23.46 -11.04
CA THR A 728 4.46 23.43 -9.68
C THR A 728 5.13 22.09 -9.37
N TYR A 729 4.49 20.96 -9.66
CA TYR A 729 5.10 19.64 -9.46
C TYR A 729 6.29 19.40 -10.37
N LYS A 730 6.29 19.93 -11.61
CA LYS A 730 7.48 19.88 -12.47
C LYS A 730 8.67 20.58 -11.81
N GLN A 731 8.48 21.77 -11.22
CA GLN A 731 9.54 22.50 -10.50
C GLN A 731 10.00 21.71 -9.25
N ALA A 732 9.08 21.13 -8.49
CA ALA A 732 9.40 20.29 -7.35
C ALA A 732 10.28 19.09 -7.76
N MET A 733 9.93 18.38 -8.84
CA MET A 733 10.71 17.27 -9.38
C MET A 733 12.11 17.72 -9.84
N GLU A 734 12.23 18.92 -10.41
CA GLU A 734 13.52 19.47 -10.83
C GLU A 734 14.44 19.76 -9.64
N ILE A 735 13.89 20.18 -8.48
CA ILE A 735 14.66 20.32 -7.23
C ILE A 735 15.14 18.95 -6.72
N ILE A 736 14.26 17.94 -6.70
CA ILE A 736 14.62 16.57 -6.30
C ILE A 736 15.79 16.05 -7.15
N MET A 737 15.71 16.27 -8.46
CA MET A 737 16.76 15.89 -9.41
C MET A 737 18.05 16.71 -9.19
N ASP A 738 17.93 18.01 -8.86
CA ASP A 738 19.08 18.87 -8.55
C ASP A 738 19.79 18.44 -7.26
N TRP A 739 19.06 17.97 -6.27
CA TRP A 739 19.65 17.38 -5.07
C TRP A 739 20.43 16.08 -5.37
N GLY A 740 20.14 15.42 -6.48
CA GLY A 740 20.76 14.15 -6.87
C GLY A 740 20.36 12.99 -5.97
N VAL A 741 19.18 13.03 -5.38
CA VAL A 741 18.72 12.02 -4.40
C VAL A 741 17.87 10.92 -5.01
N GLU A 742 17.32 11.14 -6.22
CA GLU A 742 16.53 10.09 -6.91
C GLU A 742 16.89 10.00 -8.38
N LEU A 743 17.05 8.77 -8.86
CA LEU A 743 17.11 8.41 -10.25
C LEU A 743 15.83 7.68 -10.64
N PRO A 744 14.91 8.31 -11.39
CA PRO A 744 13.79 7.58 -11.99
C PRO A 744 14.34 6.53 -12.96
N THR A 745 13.87 5.27 -12.84
CA THR A 745 14.45 4.18 -13.65
C THR A 745 13.51 3.69 -14.72
N TYR A 746 12.34 3.17 -14.37
CA TYR A 746 11.45 2.57 -15.34
C TYR A 746 9.97 2.67 -14.94
N GLN A 747 9.12 2.64 -15.97
CA GLN A 747 7.69 2.38 -15.90
C GLN A 747 7.44 1.03 -16.57
N ARG A 748 6.93 0.03 -15.82
CA ARG A 748 6.57 -1.28 -16.35
C ARG A 748 5.11 -1.35 -16.75
N LYS A 749 4.71 -2.46 -17.38
CA LYS A 749 3.33 -2.78 -17.68
C LYS A 749 2.80 -3.89 -16.78
N ASP A 750 1.49 -3.93 -16.58
CA ASP A 750 0.74 -5.07 -16.08
C ASP A 750 0.15 -5.86 -17.26
N CYS A 751 -0.19 -7.12 -16.99
CA CYS A 751 -0.64 -8.07 -18.00
C CYS A 751 -2.00 -8.64 -17.61
N TYR A 752 -3.04 -8.38 -18.43
CA TYR A 752 -4.31 -9.07 -18.32
C TYR A 752 -4.41 -10.09 -19.44
N VAL A 753 -4.71 -11.36 -19.11
CA VAL A 753 -4.83 -12.45 -20.08
C VAL A 753 -6.23 -13.03 -20.01
N THR A 754 -6.87 -13.17 -21.18
CA THR A 754 -8.21 -13.71 -21.31
C THR A 754 -8.22 -14.93 -22.24
N SER A 755 -9.16 -15.85 -22.01
CA SER A 755 -9.44 -16.93 -22.93
C SER A 755 -10.14 -16.41 -24.18
N SER A 756 -9.46 -16.44 -25.33
CA SER A 756 -10.08 -16.05 -26.63
C SER A 756 -11.25 -16.93 -27.05
N LYS A 757 -11.35 -18.15 -26.47
CA LYS A 757 -12.44 -19.10 -26.74
C LYS A 757 -13.67 -18.85 -25.89
N ARG A 758 -13.50 -18.29 -24.69
CA ARG A 758 -14.55 -18.16 -23.68
C ARG A 758 -15.02 -16.72 -23.50
N ILE A 759 -14.12 -15.75 -23.52
CA ILE A 759 -14.44 -14.34 -23.38
C ILE A 759 -14.79 -13.75 -24.76
N ASP A 760 -15.86 -12.96 -24.81
CA ASP A 760 -16.08 -12.07 -25.96
C ASP A 760 -15.20 -10.82 -25.79
N ASN A 761 -13.99 -10.90 -26.33
CA ASN A 761 -13.00 -9.82 -26.21
C ASN A 761 -13.45 -8.49 -26.85
N SER A 762 -14.54 -8.47 -27.63
CA SER A 762 -15.12 -7.23 -28.15
C SER A 762 -15.87 -6.43 -27.07
N THR A 763 -16.20 -7.07 -25.95
CA THR A 763 -16.87 -6.47 -24.79
C THR A 763 -15.91 -6.08 -23.67
N MET A 764 -14.61 -6.37 -23.83
CA MET A 764 -13.57 -5.88 -22.90
C MET A 764 -13.44 -4.36 -23.01
N PRO A 765 -13.14 -3.66 -21.88
CA PRO A 765 -12.93 -2.21 -21.91
C PRO A 765 -11.85 -1.82 -22.91
N LYS A 766 -12.12 -0.77 -23.68
CA LYS A 766 -11.12 -0.18 -24.59
C LYS A 766 -10.24 0.80 -23.83
N ASP A 767 -9.01 0.98 -24.30
CA ASP A 767 -8.06 1.91 -23.71
C ASP A 767 -7.97 1.73 -22.17
N MET A 768 -7.73 0.48 -21.74
CA MET A 768 -7.53 0.16 -20.32
C MET A 768 -6.35 0.92 -19.78
N THR A 769 -6.48 1.37 -18.52
CA THR A 769 -5.47 2.11 -17.76
C THR A 769 -5.35 1.51 -16.37
N PRO A 770 -4.36 1.90 -15.55
CA PRO A 770 -4.30 1.48 -14.16
C PRO A 770 -5.50 1.96 -13.31
N TYR A 771 -6.29 2.90 -13.80
CA TYR A 771 -7.50 3.43 -13.16
C TYR A 771 -8.80 2.88 -13.76
N TRP A 772 -8.71 2.25 -14.94
CA TRP A 772 -9.83 1.68 -15.68
C TRP A 772 -9.42 0.32 -16.25
N GLY A 773 -9.37 -0.68 -15.36
CA GLY A 773 -8.96 -2.04 -15.70
C GLY A 773 -10.08 -2.87 -16.32
N TRP A 774 -9.83 -4.16 -16.50
CA TRP A 774 -10.75 -5.10 -17.13
C TRP A 774 -12.11 -5.18 -16.44
N ALA A 775 -12.15 -4.98 -15.14
CA ALA A 775 -13.36 -5.07 -14.32
C ALA A 775 -14.22 -3.79 -14.33
N ALA A 776 -13.70 -2.67 -14.87
CA ALA A 776 -14.38 -1.38 -14.80
C ALA A 776 -15.72 -1.35 -15.58
N GLU A 777 -15.87 -2.22 -16.58
CA GLU A 777 -17.09 -2.38 -17.39
C GLU A 777 -17.64 -3.82 -17.28
N VAL A 778 -17.49 -4.45 -16.11
CA VAL A 778 -17.83 -5.88 -15.89
C VAL A 778 -19.33 -6.16 -16.04
N ASP A 779 -20.19 -5.16 -15.89
CA ASP A 779 -21.62 -5.25 -16.09
C ASP A 779 -21.99 -5.48 -17.57
N THR A 780 -21.15 -5.04 -18.51
CA THR A 780 -21.33 -5.23 -19.95
C THR A 780 -20.45 -6.33 -20.56
N LEU A 781 -19.48 -6.84 -19.79
CA LEU A 781 -18.62 -7.93 -20.22
C LEU A 781 -19.42 -9.19 -20.52
N ASP A 782 -19.07 -9.91 -21.61
CA ASP A 782 -19.78 -11.11 -22.05
C ASP A 782 -18.85 -12.32 -22.25
N VAL A 783 -19.45 -13.50 -22.14
CA VAL A 783 -18.83 -14.80 -22.45
C VAL A 783 -19.52 -15.42 -23.68
N LYS A 784 -18.72 -16.14 -24.50
CA LYS A 784 -19.18 -16.81 -25.71
C LYS A 784 -20.00 -18.06 -25.40
#